data_b2919b5aa45202e053f7ba1eaffa5050
#
_entry.id   b2919b5aa45202e053f7ba1eaffa5050
#
_cell.length_a   1.000
_cell.length_b   1.000
_cell.length_c   1.000
_cell.angle_alpha   90.00
_cell.angle_beta   90.00
_cell.angle_gamma   90.00
#
_symmetry.space_group_name_H-M   'P 1'
#
loop_
_entity.id
_entity.type
_entity.pdbx_description
1 polymer ?
#
loop_
_entity_poly.entity_id
_entity_poly.type
_entity_poly.pdbx_seq_one_letter_code
_entity_poly.pdbx_strand_id
1 'polypeptide(L)'
;MLKNYWLIAIRKLWKHKVHAAINVLGLAIGLTACLIIFLITHFELGYDRFHPNGNRIYRIVEHRTIGSHHEANASVQGLLATTLRSEVTGCEAVSPFLTFDWTVIIPGKSAGQQPKTFQPPPSSPVIITDPQYFQIFQYQWLAGNPAASLKDPNRVVLTAKEVRQYFGNIAPEESIGREVIYVGMDTLRTFVSGVLADWDHNTDFAFRDFISYSTAQNSFVRKTFHMDEWQAIGSFSGALVLLDKRMTAAQVERQFPAFVKKYMDPQFKSIISLQPLADIHFNETYNDPYSRQAHLPTLYGLMGIAVFILLLAVINFVNLSTAQSLQRTKEVGIRKVLGSRRNNLIFQFLGETFVLTLLAVTLSLLITVPVINLLHVYMPPGFSFQVSPAVLLFLAGITIVTTLLAGWYPAKVISALLPVLSLKGQATNSLRPNRFLHRSLIVFQFTISLLFIISTVIVARQLHYVLNTDLGFDRDAIISFDAGGQTRDQEVLAQQLRAVPGIALVSRHSSNPQSSFHGTSGFTYRDERVNSASFVADTNYLRLFGLKLVAGRNYFANDSVNEYVINETLARQLGFRRPQDAIGQPVSMGGESTTSDQVGRGPNKGKGTIVGVIRDFHSRSMHRAIEPAYLTYNRQVPYIGIRLAPEARQPASVAVVIAEVRKLWKTINPHDDFAWTFLDDDIADLYQQEQRLSGLLRSAMIIAIAISCMGLLGLATFAAEQRQKEISIRKVLGAPVLRIFRMLTADFLWPVALAFIIAAPVAWYFMHGWLQGFVYRATVPWWIFGCCGLAALVIAMLTVG
;
A
#
# COMPACT_ATOMS: atom_id res chain seq x y z
N MET A 1 -30.99 27.64 -29.66
CA MET A 1 -31.38 26.25 -29.45
C MET A 1 -30.90 25.72 -28.11
N LEU A 2 -29.65 25.85 -27.69
CA LEU A 2 -29.10 25.38 -26.38
C LEU A 2 -29.89 25.91 -25.18
N LYS A 3 -30.23 27.20 -25.12
CA LYS A 3 -31.03 27.80 -24.03
C LYS A 3 -32.39 27.12 -23.82
N ASN A 4 -33.05 26.74 -24.92
CA ASN A 4 -34.35 26.04 -24.87
C ASN A 4 -34.20 24.61 -24.40
N TYR A 5 -33.10 23.90 -24.75
CA TYR A 5 -32.84 22.57 -24.25
C TYR A 5 -32.59 22.56 -22.73
N TRP A 6 -31.86 23.55 -22.20
CA TRP A 6 -31.64 23.76 -20.77
C TRP A 6 -32.94 24.00 -20.00
N LEU A 7 -33.79 24.92 -20.49
CA LEU A 7 -35.08 25.19 -19.85
C LEU A 7 -36.03 23.99 -19.87
N ILE A 8 -36.04 23.23 -20.95
CA ILE A 8 -36.86 22.01 -21.06
C ILE A 8 -36.31 20.93 -20.08
N ALA A 9 -35.00 20.74 -19.98
CA ALA A 9 -34.37 19.81 -19.06
C ALA A 9 -34.74 20.14 -17.60
N ILE A 10 -34.59 21.39 -17.16
CA ILE A 10 -34.90 21.84 -15.80
C ILE A 10 -36.41 21.67 -15.48
N ARG A 11 -37.33 22.07 -16.36
CA ARG A 11 -38.78 21.88 -16.15
C ARG A 11 -39.16 20.41 -16.02
N LYS A 12 -38.51 19.50 -16.75
CA LYS A 12 -38.74 18.06 -16.68
C LYS A 12 -38.23 17.47 -15.36
N LEU A 13 -37.07 17.94 -14.88
CA LEU A 13 -36.55 17.55 -13.56
C LEU A 13 -37.58 17.80 -12.43
N TRP A 14 -38.23 18.97 -12.49
CA TRP A 14 -39.27 19.33 -11.51
C TRP A 14 -40.56 18.51 -11.63
N LYS A 15 -40.90 18.04 -12.83
CA LYS A 15 -42.11 17.24 -13.05
C LYS A 15 -41.97 15.77 -12.63
N HIS A 16 -40.73 15.17 -12.73
CA HIS A 16 -40.49 13.76 -12.40
C HIS A 16 -39.36 13.65 -11.34
N LYS A 17 -39.58 14.32 -10.20
CA LYS A 17 -38.52 14.54 -9.17
C LYS A 17 -37.87 13.23 -8.68
N VAL A 18 -38.64 12.17 -8.40
CA VAL A 18 -38.12 10.91 -7.84
C VAL A 18 -37.19 10.21 -8.82
N HIS A 19 -37.61 10.06 -10.06
CA HIS A 19 -36.78 9.36 -11.06
C HIS A 19 -35.53 10.16 -11.46
N ALA A 20 -35.67 11.50 -11.54
CA ALA A 20 -34.53 12.37 -11.80
C ALA A 20 -33.51 12.31 -10.64
N ALA A 21 -33.99 12.30 -9.39
CA ALA A 21 -33.16 12.14 -8.20
C ALA A 21 -32.43 10.79 -8.20
N ILE A 22 -33.13 9.68 -8.46
CA ILE A 22 -32.49 8.34 -8.54
C ILE A 22 -31.41 8.32 -9.61
N ASN A 23 -31.63 8.91 -10.79
CA ASN A 23 -30.67 8.96 -11.87
C ASN A 23 -29.44 9.82 -11.52
N VAL A 24 -29.67 11.04 -10.98
CA VAL A 24 -28.57 11.94 -10.59
C VAL A 24 -27.78 11.38 -9.42
N LEU A 25 -28.42 10.84 -8.40
CA LEU A 25 -27.77 10.23 -7.24
C LEU A 25 -26.97 8.98 -7.64
N GLY A 26 -27.58 8.09 -8.44
CA GLY A 26 -26.90 6.89 -8.90
C GLY A 26 -25.65 7.20 -9.73
N LEU A 27 -25.75 8.18 -10.65
CA LEU A 27 -24.59 8.65 -11.42
C LEU A 27 -23.58 9.38 -10.51
N ALA A 28 -24.02 10.22 -9.57
CA ALA A 28 -23.13 10.94 -8.69
C ALA A 28 -22.30 10.00 -7.80
N ILE A 29 -22.91 8.98 -7.24
CA ILE A 29 -22.21 7.96 -6.44
C ILE A 29 -21.18 7.21 -7.31
N GLY A 30 -21.57 6.78 -8.50
CA GLY A 30 -20.64 6.11 -9.43
C GLY A 30 -19.48 7.00 -9.87
N LEU A 31 -19.76 8.27 -10.20
CA LEU A 31 -18.75 9.24 -10.60
C LEU A 31 -17.83 9.63 -9.44
N THR A 32 -18.34 9.73 -8.20
CA THR A 32 -17.53 9.95 -6.99
C THR A 32 -16.52 8.81 -6.80
N ALA A 33 -16.97 7.55 -6.92
CA ALA A 33 -16.07 6.40 -6.83
C ALA A 33 -15.00 6.42 -7.93
N CYS A 34 -15.40 6.70 -9.18
CA CYS A 34 -14.47 6.83 -10.30
C CYS A 34 -13.44 7.95 -10.07
N LEU A 35 -13.88 9.11 -9.55
CA LEU A 35 -13.00 10.24 -9.28
C LEU A 35 -11.99 9.90 -8.18
N ILE A 36 -12.44 9.28 -7.08
CA ILE A 36 -11.54 8.89 -5.99
C ILE A 36 -10.50 7.87 -6.47
N ILE A 37 -10.92 6.85 -7.22
CA ILE A 37 -10.00 5.85 -7.77
C ILE A 37 -9.05 6.48 -8.78
N PHE A 38 -9.53 7.40 -9.62
CA PHE A 38 -8.65 8.16 -10.52
C PHE A 38 -7.61 8.96 -9.75
N LEU A 39 -8.01 9.65 -8.67
CA LEU A 39 -7.11 10.44 -7.84
C LEU A 39 -6.03 9.57 -7.20
N ILE A 40 -6.40 8.41 -6.64
CA ILE A 40 -5.44 7.45 -6.06
C ILE A 40 -4.48 6.93 -7.14
N THR A 41 -5.00 6.47 -8.27
CA THR A 41 -4.17 5.90 -9.33
C THR A 41 -3.29 6.96 -10.00
N HIS A 42 -3.78 8.18 -10.17
CA HIS A 42 -3.00 9.30 -10.70
C HIS A 42 -1.87 9.72 -9.75
N PHE A 43 -2.15 9.73 -8.43
CA PHE A 43 -1.16 9.98 -7.38
C PHE A 43 -0.04 8.94 -7.42
N GLU A 44 -0.37 7.64 -7.42
CA GLU A 44 0.61 6.55 -7.43
C GLU A 44 1.38 6.48 -8.76
N LEU A 45 0.70 6.56 -9.88
CA LEU A 45 1.34 6.53 -11.20
C LEU A 45 2.14 7.81 -11.53
N GLY A 46 2.04 8.85 -10.69
CA GLY A 46 2.75 10.11 -10.82
C GLY A 46 4.14 10.13 -10.20
N TYR A 47 4.53 9.07 -9.44
CA TYR A 47 5.82 9.03 -8.75
C TYR A 47 7.00 9.18 -9.73
N ASP A 48 7.95 10.03 -9.35
CA ASP A 48 9.23 10.28 -10.04
C ASP A 48 9.16 10.66 -11.53
N ARG A 49 7.97 11.06 -12.03
CA ARG A 49 7.79 11.46 -13.43
C ARG A 49 8.21 12.90 -13.73
N PHE A 50 8.43 13.71 -12.71
CA PHE A 50 8.78 15.11 -12.86
C PHE A 50 10.27 15.35 -13.15
N HIS A 51 11.12 14.34 -12.94
CA HIS A 51 12.56 14.46 -13.17
C HIS A 51 12.88 14.60 -14.67
N PRO A 52 13.58 15.64 -15.11
CA PRO A 52 13.85 15.90 -16.54
C PRO A 52 14.56 14.75 -17.26
N ASN A 53 15.42 14.03 -16.52
CA ASN A 53 16.19 12.90 -17.04
C ASN A 53 15.67 11.55 -16.58
N GLY A 54 14.41 11.44 -16.10
CA GLY A 54 13.86 10.23 -15.48
C GLY A 54 14.07 8.95 -16.30
N ASN A 55 13.99 9.02 -17.63
CA ASN A 55 14.21 7.87 -18.54
C ASN A 55 15.65 7.38 -18.59
N ARG A 56 16.61 8.14 -18.06
CA ARG A 56 18.05 7.82 -18.04
C ARG A 56 18.58 7.59 -16.63
N ILE A 57 17.71 7.79 -15.61
CA ILE A 57 18.05 7.56 -14.20
C ILE A 57 17.74 6.11 -13.86
N TYR A 58 18.71 5.44 -13.27
CA TYR A 58 18.62 4.06 -12.84
C TYR A 58 19.20 3.93 -11.43
N ARG A 59 18.64 2.98 -10.66
CA ARG A 59 19.24 2.49 -9.43
C ARG A 59 20.01 1.21 -9.74
N ILE A 60 21.17 1.02 -9.12
CA ILE A 60 21.88 -0.25 -9.18
C ILE A 60 21.28 -1.20 -8.17
N VAL A 61 20.97 -2.41 -8.60
CA VAL A 61 20.42 -3.48 -7.77
C VAL A 61 21.25 -4.74 -7.92
N GLU A 62 21.29 -5.58 -6.89
CA GLU A 62 22.07 -6.80 -6.88
C GLU A 62 21.20 -8.02 -6.61
N HIS A 63 21.35 -9.05 -7.43
CA HIS A 63 20.81 -10.38 -7.19
C HIS A 63 21.93 -11.29 -6.71
N ARG A 64 21.78 -11.86 -5.52
CA ARG A 64 22.72 -12.82 -4.94
C ARG A 64 22.09 -14.21 -4.89
N THR A 65 22.92 -15.21 -5.15
CA THR A 65 22.54 -16.62 -4.97
C THR A 65 23.53 -17.28 -4.03
N ILE A 66 23.07 -17.68 -2.85
CA ILE A 66 23.85 -18.34 -1.81
C ILE A 66 23.24 -19.73 -1.60
N GLY A 67 23.93 -20.78 -2.06
CA GLY A 67 23.37 -22.13 -2.07
C GLY A 67 22.11 -22.22 -2.94
N SER A 68 20.99 -22.55 -2.34
CA SER A 68 19.65 -22.57 -3.00
C SER A 68 18.84 -21.29 -2.80
N HIS A 69 19.37 -20.29 -2.08
CA HIS A 69 18.65 -19.09 -1.73
C HIS A 69 18.97 -17.96 -2.71
N HIS A 70 17.91 -17.29 -3.22
CA HIS A 70 18.04 -16.14 -4.11
C HIS A 70 17.56 -14.88 -3.38
N GLU A 71 18.41 -13.87 -3.34
CA GLU A 71 18.11 -12.56 -2.77
C GLU A 71 18.18 -11.48 -3.85
N ALA A 72 17.20 -10.60 -3.83
CA ALA A 72 17.17 -9.39 -4.67
C ALA A 72 17.32 -8.17 -3.74
N ASN A 73 18.40 -7.44 -3.85
CA ASN A 73 18.75 -6.33 -2.99
C ASN A 73 18.70 -5.00 -3.75
N ALA A 74 17.96 -4.04 -3.20
CA ALA A 74 18.04 -2.64 -3.62
C ALA A 74 19.32 -1.97 -3.14
N SER A 75 19.92 -2.53 -2.10
CA SER A 75 21.15 -2.05 -1.49
C SER A 75 22.37 -2.66 -2.15
N VAL A 76 23.48 -1.91 -2.13
CA VAL A 76 24.74 -2.30 -2.74
C VAL A 76 25.93 -1.97 -1.81
N GLN A 77 27.10 -2.49 -2.11
CA GLN A 77 28.32 -2.23 -1.33
C GLN A 77 28.70 -0.75 -1.35
N GLY A 78 29.24 -0.23 -0.26
CA GLY A 78 29.67 1.17 -0.15
C GLY A 78 30.71 1.60 -1.20
N LEU A 79 31.59 0.68 -1.61
CA LEU A 79 32.58 0.92 -2.65
C LEU A 79 32.05 0.90 -4.09
N LEU A 80 30.87 0.30 -4.31
CA LEU A 80 30.41 0.00 -5.67
C LEU A 80 30.27 1.25 -6.53
N ALA A 81 29.58 2.28 -6.05
CA ALA A 81 29.32 3.49 -6.83
C ALA A 81 30.61 4.22 -7.24
N THR A 82 31.56 4.36 -6.30
CA THR A 82 32.83 5.05 -6.54
C THR A 82 33.73 4.28 -7.49
N THR A 83 33.77 2.94 -7.40
CA THR A 83 34.55 2.09 -8.29
C THR A 83 33.91 2.00 -9.69
N LEU A 84 32.60 1.87 -9.76
CA LEU A 84 31.86 1.82 -11.02
C LEU A 84 32.05 3.10 -11.83
N ARG A 85 32.09 4.26 -11.17
CA ARG A 85 32.38 5.57 -11.77
C ARG A 85 33.73 5.60 -12.54
N SER A 86 34.72 4.89 -12.06
CA SER A 86 36.07 4.86 -12.68
C SER A 86 36.23 3.77 -13.73
N GLU A 87 35.48 2.66 -13.68
CA GLU A 87 35.72 1.48 -14.50
C GLU A 87 34.67 1.19 -15.56
N VAL A 88 33.42 1.70 -15.36
CA VAL A 88 32.30 1.46 -16.28
C VAL A 88 32.08 2.71 -17.12
N THR A 89 32.04 2.54 -18.44
CA THR A 89 31.81 3.63 -19.39
C THR A 89 30.32 3.75 -19.74
N GLY A 90 29.90 4.94 -20.15
CA GLY A 90 28.51 5.22 -20.54
C GLY A 90 27.61 5.73 -19.44
N CYS A 91 28.19 6.11 -18.29
CA CYS A 91 27.52 6.79 -17.20
C CYS A 91 27.94 8.26 -17.15
N GLU A 92 26.97 9.18 -17.23
CA GLU A 92 27.19 10.62 -17.11
C GLU A 92 27.48 11.02 -15.64
N ALA A 93 26.77 10.36 -14.71
CA ALA A 93 26.97 10.50 -13.27
C ALA A 93 26.66 9.18 -12.54
N VAL A 94 27.40 8.88 -11.47
CA VAL A 94 27.15 7.75 -10.57
C VAL A 94 27.29 8.26 -9.14
N SER A 95 26.23 8.22 -8.34
CA SER A 95 26.21 8.73 -6.98
C SER A 95 25.92 7.64 -5.96
N PRO A 96 26.78 7.46 -4.94
CA PRO A 96 26.43 6.68 -3.77
C PRO A 96 25.43 7.44 -2.90
N PHE A 97 24.61 6.71 -2.17
CA PHE A 97 23.84 7.29 -1.08
C PHE A 97 23.71 6.30 0.09
N LEU A 98 23.65 6.87 1.30
CA LEU A 98 23.38 6.14 2.54
C LEU A 98 22.23 6.85 3.25
N THR A 99 21.31 6.09 3.82
CA THR A 99 20.12 6.64 4.51
C THR A 99 20.13 6.27 5.99
N PHE A 100 19.83 7.24 6.86
CA PHE A 100 19.84 7.06 8.30
C PHE A 100 18.69 7.81 8.97
N ASP A 101 18.08 7.21 9.98
CA ASP A 101 17.04 7.81 10.84
C ASP A 101 17.70 8.49 12.06
N TRP A 102 18.58 9.47 11.80
CA TRP A 102 19.31 10.15 12.87
C TRP A 102 18.57 11.34 13.42
N THR A 103 18.66 11.54 14.73
CA THR A 103 18.13 12.71 15.42
C THR A 103 18.93 13.96 15.03
N VAL A 104 18.23 15.04 14.74
CA VAL A 104 18.83 16.34 14.37
C VAL A 104 18.78 17.29 15.56
N ILE A 105 19.93 17.83 15.94
CA ILE A 105 20.06 18.81 17.03
C ILE A 105 20.57 20.13 16.46
N ILE A 106 19.84 21.20 16.72
CA ILE A 106 20.22 22.57 16.37
C ILE A 106 20.68 23.30 17.62
N PRO A 107 21.97 23.70 17.69
CA PRO A 107 22.50 24.44 18.85
C PRO A 107 21.77 25.75 19.10
N GLY A 108 21.64 26.11 20.36
CA GLY A 108 21.08 27.40 20.77
C GLY A 108 21.95 28.60 20.29
N LYS A 109 21.33 29.71 19.95
CA LYS A 109 22.02 30.91 19.43
C LYS A 109 22.89 31.62 20.46
N SER A 110 22.69 31.37 21.77
CA SER A 110 23.42 31.98 22.88
C SER A 110 23.67 30.98 24.01
N ALA A 111 24.71 31.22 24.80
CA ALA A 111 25.00 30.40 25.98
C ALA A 111 23.81 30.44 26.96
N GLY A 112 23.18 29.26 27.17
CA GLY A 112 21.98 29.11 28.02
C GLY A 112 20.66 28.84 27.27
N GLN A 113 20.62 28.98 25.96
CA GLN A 113 19.45 28.56 25.18
C GLN A 113 19.50 27.06 24.94
N GLN A 114 18.42 26.35 25.28
CA GLN A 114 18.33 24.92 25.04
C GLN A 114 18.40 24.60 23.55
N PRO A 115 19.13 23.55 23.13
CA PRO A 115 19.13 23.08 21.76
C PRO A 115 17.74 22.61 21.35
N LYS A 116 17.44 22.76 20.07
CA LYS A 116 16.20 22.18 19.49
C LYS A 116 16.51 20.81 18.92
N THR A 117 15.67 19.84 19.19
CA THR A 117 15.81 18.47 18.70
C THR A 117 14.68 18.15 17.74
N PHE A 118 14.99 17.48 16.63
CA PHE A 118 14.05 17.03 15.61
C PHE A 118 14.34 15.58 15.22
N GLN A 119 13.28 14.81 15.01
CA GLN A 119 13.38 13.48 14.40
C GLN A 119 12.84 13.54 12.98
N PRO A 120 13.65 13.20 11.96
CA PRO A 120 13.16 13.05 10.59
C PRO A 120 12.07 11.96 10.55
N PRO A 121 11.01 12.15 9.75
CA PRO A 121 10.03 11.10 9.57
C PRO A 121 10.66 9.91 8.81
N PRO A 122 10.25 8.67 9.10
CA PRO A 122 10.79 7.47 8.41
C PRO A 122 10.68 7.53 6.88
N SER A 123 9.71 8.28 6.36
CA SER A 123 9.53 8.53 4.92
C SER A 123 10.51 9.56 4.33
N SER A 124 11.35 10.19 5.15
CA SER A 124 12.34 11.19 4.72
C SER A 124 13.56 11.14 5.64
N PRO A 125 14.32 10.03 5.62
CA PRO A 125 15.53 9.91 6.41
C PRO A 125 16.60 10.91 5.97
N VAL A 126 17.62 11.11 6.80
CA VAL A 126 18.82 11.85 6.42
C VAL A 126 19.60 11.06 5.38
N ILE A 127 20.03 11.70 4.31
CA ILE A 127 20.83 11.05 3.27
C ILE A 127 22.28 11.56 3.31
N ILE A 128 23.23 10.63 3.20
CA ILE A 128 24.64 10.95 2.95
C ILE A 128 24.93 10.67 1.47
N THR A 129 25.37 11.69 0.73
CA THR A 129 25.61 11.56 -0.72
C THR A 129 26.67 12.55 -1.22
N ASP A 130 26.99 12.50 -2.50
CA ASP A 130 27.99 13.36 -3.13
C ASP A 130 27.38 14.36 -4.14
N PRO A 131 28.13 15.33 -4.68
CA PRO A 131 27.61 16.33 -5.61
C PRO A 131 26.96 15.73 -6.88
N GLN A 132 27.31 14.51 -7.29
CA GLN A 132 26.74 13.90 -8.49
C GLN A 132 25.24 13.54 -8.32
N TYR A 133 24.77 13.38 -7.09
CA TYR A 133 23.36 13.23 -6.78
C TYR A 133 22.51 14.39 -7.34
N PHE A 134 23.02 15.62 -7.20
CA PHE A 134 22.33 16.80 -7.72
C PHE A 134 22.45 16.96 -9.24
N GLN A 135 23.42 16.30 -9.89
CA GLN A 135 23.48 16.20 -11.36
C GLN A 135 22.40 15.22 -11.88
N ILE A 136 22.15 14.14 -11.12
CA ILE A 136 21.14 13.13 -11.44
C ILE A 136 19.73 13.73 -11.34
N PHE A 137 19.37 14.35 -10.20
CA PHE A 137 18.01 14.80 -9.91
C PHE A 137 17.72 16.26 -10.25
N GLN A 138 18.73 17.10 -10.47
CA GLN A 138 18.62 18.50 -10.93
C GLN A 138 17.64 19.36 -10.12
N TYR A 139 17.81 19.40 -8.79
CA TYR A 139 17.01 20.24 -7.91
C TYR A 139 17.24 21.74 -8.15
N GLN A 140 16.22 22.55 -7.88
CA GLN A 140 16.35 24.01 -7.89
C GLN A 140 17.07 24.48 -6.63
N TRP A 141 18.13 25.28 -6.80
CA TRP A 141 18.91 25.85 -5.71
C TRP A 141 18.45 27.23 -5.36
N LEU A 142 18.29 27.51 -4.05
CA LEU A 142 18.00 28.85 -3.52
C LEU A 142 19.26 29.51 -3.00
N ALA A 143 20.20 28.74 -2.42
CA ALA A 143 21.52 29.24 -1.98
C ALA A 143 22.55 28.14 -2.11
N GLY A 144 23.84 28.50 -2.30
CA GLY A 144 24.95 27.57 -2.47
C GLY A 144 25.22 27.18 -3.92
N ASN A 145 26.09 26.18 -4.12
CA ASN A 145 26.51 25.72 -5.45
C ASN A 145 26.43 24.18 -5.56
N PRO A 146 25.70 23.62 -6.56
CA PRO A 146 25.52 22.16 -6.72
C PRO A 146 26.83 21.37 -6.78
N ALA A 147 27.86 21.89 -7.43
CA ALA A 147 29.12 21.19 -7.62
C ALA A 147 30.04 21.24 -6.39
N ALA A 148 29.87 22.22 -5.51
CA ALA A 148 30.80 22.50 -4.40
C ALA A 148 30.21 22.16 -3.03
N SER A 149 28.89 22.27 -2.85
CA SER A 149 28.25 22.24 -1.53
C SER A 149 28.47 20.96 -0.73
N LEU A 150 28.63 19.79 -1.39
CA LEU A 150 28.91 18.50 -0.72
C LEU A 150 30.30 17.93 -1.03
N LYS A 151 31.22 18.74 -1.54
CA LYS A 151 32.58 18.29 -1.87
C LYS A 151 33.42 18.06 -0.63
N ASP A 152 33.38 19.01 0.31
CA ASP A 152 34.19 18.98 1.53
C ASP A 152 33.49 18.19 2.64
N PRO A 153 34.22 17.63 3.62
CA PRO A 153 33.60 16.99 4.79
C PRO A 153 32.88 18.03 5.68
N ASN A 154 31.97 17.52 6.52
CA ASN A 154 31.16 18.29 7.47
C ASN A 154 30.28 19.35 6.80
N ARG A 155 29.78 19.05 5.59
CA ARG A 155 28.84 19.90 4.87
C ARG A 155 27.46 19.23 4.79
N VAL A 156 26.42 20.07 4.83
CA VAL A 156 25.03 19.64 4.66
C VAL A 156 24.28 20.63 3.74
N VAL A 157 23.49 20.07 2.87
CA VAL A 157 22.50 20.81 2.05
C VAL A 157 21.12 20.50 2.60
N LEU A 158 20.29 21.53 2.82
CA LEU A 158 18.95 21.42 3.38
C LEU A 158 17.91 21.84 2.36
N THR A 159 16.68 21.36 2.50
CA THR A 159 15.54 21.97 1.80
C THR A 159 15.08 23.24 2.51
N ALA A 160 14.38 24.11 1.81
CA ALA A 160 13.83 25.35 2.39
C ALA A 160 12.87 25.06 3.55
N LYS A 161 12.16 23.93 3.49
CA LYS A 161 11.28 23.47 4.58
C LYS A 161 12.07 23.16 5.85
N GLU A 162 13.18 22.43 5.73
CA GLU A 162 14.04 22.11 6.88
C GLU A 162 14.75 23.36 7.43
N VAL A 163 15.16 24.30 6.56
CA VAL A 163 15.70 25.59 7.01
C VAL A 163 14.66 26.35 7.88
N ARG A 164 13.40 26.39 7.44
CA ARG A 164 12.33 27.03 8.23
C ARG A 164 12.07 26.30 9.54
N GLN A 165 12.10 24.99 9.53
CA GLN A 165 11.87 24.14 10.71
C GLN A 165 12.99 24.32 11.74
N TYR A 166 14.25 24.27 11.31
CA TYR A 166 15.43 24.33 12.19
C TYR A 166 15.74 25.73 12.67
N PHE A 167 15.73 26.71 11.79
CA PHE A 167 16.20 28.06 12.08
C PHE A 167 15.12 29.12 12.15
N GLY A 168 13.86 28.76 11.82
CA GLY A 168 12.74 29.70 11.71
C GLY A 168 12.68 30.39 10.35
N ASN A 169 11.88 31.43 10.27
CA ASN A 169 11.65 32.14 9.02
C ASN A 169 12.81 33.11 8.72
N ILE A 170 13.89 32.57 8.15
CA ILE A 170 15.09 33.30 7.70
C ILE A 170 15.27 33.16 6.20
N ALA A 171 16.05 34.08 5.59
CA ALA A 171 16.43 33.92 4.18
C ALA A 171 17.34 32.67 3.99
N PRO A 172 17.23 31.95 2.86
CA PRO A 172 18.06 30.76 2.60
C PRO A 172 19.56 31.02 2.76
N GLU A 173 20.04 32.16 2.30
CA GLU A 173 21.44 32.61 2.36
C GLU A 173 21.91 32.77 3.81
N GLU A 174 21.05 33.21 4.71
CA GLU A 174 21.37 33.39 6.14
C GLU A 174 21.56 32.08 6.89
N SER A 175 21.12 30.98 6.31
CA SER A 175 21.33 29.63 6.87
C SER A 175 22.73 29.07 6.59
N ILE A 176 23.41 29.57 5.55
CA ILE A 176 24.74 29.11 5.17
C ILE A 176 25.74 29.31 6.32
N GLY A 177 26.51 28.27 6.62
CA GLY A 177 27.50 28.22 7.69
C GLY A 177 26.92 27.93 9.08
N ARG A 178 25.60 27.81 9.25
CA ARG A 178 24.99 27.40 10.53
C ARG A 178 25.23 25.92 10.81
N GLU A 179 25.43 25.60 12.07
CA GLU A 179 25.70 24.24 12.52
C GLU A 179 24.40 23.43 12.63
N VAL A 180 24.48 22.17 12.13
CA VAL A 180 23.49 21.12 12.29
C VAL A 180 24.20 19.87 12.79
N ILE A 181 23.71 19.30 13.88
CA ILE A 181 24.31 18.13 14.52
C ILE A 181 23.39 16.94 14.32
N TYR A 182 23.92 15.85 13.79
CA TYR A 182 23.23 14.58 13.61
C TYR A 182 23.73 13.58 14.64
N VAL A 183 22.80 12.97 15.36
CA VAL A 183 23.07 12.01 16.42
C VAL A 183 22.46 10.65 16.05
N GLY A 184 23.33 9.66 15.91
CA GLY A 184 22.99 8.26 15.71
C GLY A 184 23.77 7.40 16.71
N MET A 185 24.58 6.45 16.22
CA MET A 185 25.49 5.68 17.08
C MET A 185 26.62 6.56 17.67
N ASP A 186 26.95 7.63 16.98
CA ASP A 186 27.86 8.69 17.39
C ASP A 186 27.39 10.01 16.78
N THR A 187 28.11 11.09 16.98
CA THR A 187 27.71 12.44 16.61
C THR A 187 28.46 12.95 15.37
N LEU A 188 27.71 13.45 14.38
CA LEU A 188 28.24 14.18 13.24
C LEU A 188 27.90 15.66 13.35
N ARG A 189 28.91 16.54 13.36
CA ARG A 189 28.74 17.99 13.27
C ARG A 189 28.91 18.43 11.84
N THR A 190 27.92 19.14 11.31
CA THR A 190 27.91 19.62 9.92
C THR A 190 27.54 21.09 9.87
N PHE A 191 27.90 21.74 8.75
CA PHE A 191 27.57 23.15 8.49
C PHE A 191 26.81 23.28 7.19
N VAL A 192 25.74 24.06 7.21
CA VAL A 192 24.91 24.28 6.03
C VAL A 192 25.76 24.92 4.92
N SER A 193 25.79 24.28 3.75
CA SER A 193 26.55 24.71 2.57
C SER A 193 25.65 25.03 1.37
N GLY A 194 24.35 24.73 1.45
CA GLY A 194 23.40 25.01 0.39
C GLY A 194 21.97 24.80 0.83
N VAL A 195 21.06 25.40 0.08
CA VAL A 195 19.61 25.28 0.29
C VAL A 195 18.92 25.00 -1.03
N LEU A 196 18.09 23.96 -1.04
CA LEU A 196 17.25 23.58 -2.17
C LEU A 196 15.83 24.14 -2.00
N ALA A 197 15.17 24.41 -3.12
CA ALA A 197 13.74 24.69 -3.12
C ALA A 197 12.95 23.44 -2.70
N ASP A 198 11.83 23.64 -2.05
CA ASP A 198 10.88 22.55 -1.79
C ASP A 198 10.26 22.07 -3.11
N TRP A 199 9.83 20.82 -3.16
CA TRP A 199 9.10 20.27 -4.30
C TRP A 199 7.75 19.71 -3.85
N ASP A 200 6.74 19.86 -4.72
CA ASP A 200 5.36 19.43 -4.47
C ASP A 200 5.00 18.14 -5.22
N HIS A 201 6.01 17.41 -5.70
CA HIS A 201 5.81 16.20 -6.49
C HIS A 201 6.06 14.93 -5.66
N ASN A 202 5.39 13.85 -6.05
CA ASN A 202 5.59 12.56 -5.41
C ASN A 202 6.89 11.92 -5.89
N THR A 203 7.72 11.51 -4.95
CA THR A 203 9.01 10.87 -5.21
C THR A 203 9.34 9.85 -4.12
N ASP A 204 9.98 8.75 -4.49
CA ASP A 204 10.56 7.80 -3.55
C ASP A 204 11.86 8.33 -2.93
N PHE A 205 12.45 9.37 -3.51
CA PHE A 205 13.65 10.04 -3.03
C PHE A 205 13.31 11.35 -2.31
N ALA A 206 12.41 11.29 -1.34
CA ALA A 206 11.88 12.43 -0.59
C ALA A 206 12.84 12.95 0.50
N PHE A 207 14.16 12.85 0.30
CA PHE A 207 15.18 13.28 1.26
C PHE A 207 15.22 14.81 1.37
N ARG A 208 15.51 15.31 2.56
CA ARG A 208 15.52 16.75 2.84
C ARG A 208 16.82 17.28 3.40
N ASP A 209 17.58 16.40 4.06
CA ASP A 209 18.90 16.68 4.64
C ASP A 209 19.93 15.85 3.89
N PHE A 210 20.86 16.52 3.19
CA PHE A 210 21.89 15.90 2.36
C PHE A 210 23.25 16.16 2.95
N ILE A 211 23.86 15.16 3.60
CA ILE A 211 25.20 15.23 4.20
C ILE A 211 26.24 14.80 3.15
N SER A 212 27.40 15.44 3.17
CA SER A 212 28.52 15.13 2.29
C SER A 212 29.05 13.70 2.50
N TYR A 213 29.22 12.93 1.41
CA TYR A 213 29.79 11.57 1.44
C TYR A 213 31.24 11.56 1.99
N SER A 214 32.02 12.63 1.76
CA SER A 214 33.34 12.79 2.36
C SER A 214 33.27 12.88 3.89
N THR A 215 32.17 13.32 4.49
CA THR A 215 31.96 13.27 5.94
C THR A 215 31.91 11.82 6.43
N ALA A 216 31.13 10.96 5.74
CA ALA A 216 31.05 9.54 6.10
C ALA A 216 32.41 8.85 6.01
N GLN A 217 33.18 9.12 4.95
CA GLN A 217 34.50 8.54 4.75
C GLN A 217 35.53 8.96 5.83
N ASN A 218 35.36 10.12 6.44
CA ASN A 218 36.24 10.68 7.46
C ASN A 218 35.69 10.60 8.90
N SER A 219 34.63 9.81 9.12
CA SER A 219 33.97 9.68 10.41
C SER A 219 33.83 8.21 10.84
N PHE A 220 33.17 8.02 11.99
CA PHE A 220 32.82 6.68 12.50
C PHE A 220 32.00 5.86 11.50
N VAL A 221 31.20 6.51 10.63
CA VAL A 221 30.33 5.87 9.63
C VAL A 221 31.11 4.86 8.77
N ARG A 222 32.31 5.24 8.31
CA ARG A 222 33.17 4.38 7.47
C ARG A 222 33.43 3.02 8.09
N LYS A 223 33.83 3.00 9.36
CA LYS A 223 34.20 1.77 10.08
C LYS A 223 32.96 1.00 10.58
N THR A 224 31.98 1.73 11.10
CA THR A 224 30.79 1.12 11.68
C THR A 224 29.94 0.42 10.61
N PHE A 225 29.88 0.98 9.42
CA PHE A 225 29.05 0.47 8.33
C PHE A 225 29.87 -0.21 7.21
N HIS A 226 31.13 -0.57 7.48
CA HIS A 226 32.00 -1.34 6.58
C HIS A 226 32.03 -0.82 5.14
N MET A 227 32.12 0.50 4.99
CA MET A 227 32.02 1.14 3.66
C MET A 227 33.15 0.74 2.70
N ASP A 228 34.25 0.16 3.21
CA ASP A 228 35.41 -0.27 2.43
C ASP A 228 35.41 -1.76 2.09
N GLU A 229 34.36 -2.49 2.41
CA GLU A 229 34.30 -3.94 2.24
C GLU A 229 33.36 -4.35 1.10
N TRP A 230 33.86 -5.20 0.18
CA TRP A 230 33.09 -5.67 -0.96
C TRP A 230 32.04 -6.73 -0.60
N GLN A 231 32.17 -7.37 0.55
CA GLN A 231 31.21 -8.37 1.02
C GLN A 231 30.07 -7.74 1.82
N ALA A 232 30.29 -6.54 2.37
CA ALA A 232 29.32 -5.87 3.22
C ALA A 232 28.26 -5.13 2.39
N ILE A 233 26.99 -5.52 2.51
CA ILE A 233 25.83 -4.79 2.03
C ILE A 233 25.00 -4.34 3.22
N GLY A 234 24.87 -3.04 3.39
CA GLY A 234 23.94 -2.48 4.37
C GLY A 234 22.61 -2.12 3.71
N SER A 235 21.50 -2.42 4.36
CA SER A 235 20.17 -2.01 3.87
C SER A 235 19.98 -0.50 3.68
N PHE A 236 20.91 0.28 4.27
CA PHE A 236 20.97 1.73 4.21
C PHE A 236 21.74 2.26 2.98
N SER A 237 22.45 1.43 2.21
CA SER A 237 23.33 1.88 1.13
C SER A 237 22.74 1.63 -0.24
N GLY A 238 22.90 2.59 -1.16
CA GLY A 238 22.43 2.46 -2.52
C GLY A 238 23.32 3.22 -3.52
N ALA A 239 23.10 3.02 -4.80
CA ALA A 239 23.78 3.74 -5.87
C ALA A 239 22.82 4.11 -6.99
N LEU A 240 22.92 5.35 -7.44
CA LEU A 240 22.16 5.90 -8.56
C LEU A 240 23.09 6.17 -9.75
N VAL A 241 22.55 5.99 -10.94
CA VAL A 241 23.27 6.19 -12.20
C VAL A 241 22.42 7.04 -13.14
N LEU A 242 23.04 8.04 -13.73
CA LEU A 242 22.53 8.76 -14.90
C LEU A 242 23.29 8.27 -16.12
N LEU A 243 22.60 7.60 -17.04
CA LEU A 243 23.22 7.13 -18.28
C LEU A 243 23.51 8.29 -19.24
N ASP A 244 24.59 8.14 -20.01
CA ASP A 244 24.87 9.02 -21.16
C ASP A 244 23.69 8.99 -22.16
N LYS A 245 23.44 10.11 -22.82
CA LYS A 245 22.32 10.28 -23.79
C LYS A 245 22.34 9.28 -24.95
N ARG A 246 23.51 8.72 -25.26
CA ARG A 246 23.75 7.79 -26.39
C ARG A 246 23.82 6.33 -25.95
N MET A 247 23.71 6.05 -24.65
CA MET A 247 23.85 4.71 -24.09
C MET A 247 22.51 4.16 -23.62
N THR A 248 22.33 2.87 -23.83
CA THR A 248 21.21 2.10 -23.26
C THR A 248 21.64 1.34 -22.01
N ALA A 249 20.69 1.03 -21.13
CA ALA A 249 20.96 0.22 -19.93
C ALA A 249 21.67 -1.11 -20.30
N ALA A 250 21.17 -1.81 -21.33
CA ALA A 250 21.76 -3.07 -21.78
C ALA A 250 23.22 -2.96 -22.24
N GLN A 251 23.64 -1.82 -22.80
CA GLN A 251 25.03 -1.60 -23.18
C GLN A 251 25.94 -1.40 -21.98
N VAL A 252 25.46 -0.72 -20.94
CA VAL A 252 26.20 -0.54 -19.69
C VAL A 252 26.25 -1.86 -18.92
N GLU A 253 25.15 -2.57 -18.80
CA GLU A 253 25.06 -3.87 -18.10
C GLU A 253 25.98 -4.95 -18.70
N ARG A 254 26.28 -4.91 -19.98
CA ARG A 254 27.27 -5.82 -20.62
C ARG A 254 28.66 -5.74 -19.99
N GLN A 255 29.01 -4.67 -19.33
CA GLN A 255 30.29 -4.47 -18.66
C GLN A 255 30.29 -5.06 -17.22
N PHE A 256 29.10 -5.26 -16.63
CA PHE A 256 28.97 -5.70 -15.24
C PHE A 256 29.51 -7.10 -14.93
N PRO A 257 29.42 -8.12 -15.81
CA PRO A 257 30.02 -9.42 -15.51
C PRO A 257 31.54 -9.36 -15.30
N ALA A 258 32.27 -8.51 -16.05
CA ALA A 258 33.70 -8.32 -15.86
C ALA A 258 34.02 -7.60 -14.54
N PHE A 259 33.21 -6.59 -14.21
CA PHE A 259 33.27 -5.86 -12.94
C PHE A 259 32.99 -6.79 -11.73
N VAL A 260 31.91 -7.57 -11.77
CA VAL A 260 31.56 -8.53 -10.72
C VAL A 260 32.68 -9.56 -10.51
N LYS A 261 33.22 -10.13 -11.61
CA LYS A 261 34.32 -11.09 -11.54
C LYS A 261 35.57 -10.50 -10.88
N LYS A 262 35.81 -9.20 -11.01
CA LYS A 262 37.01 -8.53 -10.50
C LYS A 262 36.88 -8.18 -9.02
N TYR A 263 35.68 -7.80 -8.54
CA TYR A 263 35.52 -7.19 -7.21
C TYR A 263 34.68 -8.01 -6.25
N MET A 264 33.75 -8.85 -6.73
CA MET A 264 32.84 -9.57 -5.89
C MET A 264 33.27 -11.01 -5.64
N ASP A 265 32.95 -11.53 -4.48
CA ASP A 265 33.24 -12.91 -4.10
C ASP A 265 32.41 -13.89 -4.95
N PRO A 266 33.05 -14.83 -5.67
CA PRO A 266 32.37 -15.81 -6.51
C PRO A 266 31.34 -16.68 -5.77
N GLN A 267 31.48 -16.86 -4.45
CA GLN A 267 30.56 -17.66 -3.64
C GLN A 267 29.12 -17.10 -3.65
N PHE A 268 28.96 -15.79 -3.84
CA PHE A 268 27.65 -15.13 -3.82
C PHE A 268 26.94 -15.15 -5.18
N LYS A 269 27.62 -15.56 -6.25
CA LYS A 269 27.09 -15.57 -7.63
C LYS A 269 26.33 -14.28 -7.93
N SER A 270 26.91 -13.13 -7.55
CA SER A 270 26.27 -11.82 -7.68
C SER A 270 26.02 -11.45 -9.13
N ILE A 271 24.85 -10.89 -9.40
CA ILE A 271 24.47 -10.29 -10.69
C ILE A 271 24.02 -8.87 -10.40
N ILE A 272 24.69 -7.89 -10.96
CA ILE A 272 24.28 -6.47 -10.88
C ILE A 272 23.43 -6.14 -12.10
N SER A 273 22.40 -5.34 -11.90
CA SER A 273 21.54 -4.82 -12.95
C SER A 273 21.09 -3.38 -12.67
N LEU A 274 20.56 -2.74 -13.69
CA LEU A 274 20.05 -1.36 -13.63
C LEU A 274 18.52 -1.38 -13.54
N GLN A 275 17.98 -0.92 -12.42
CA GLN A 275 16.54 -0.76 -12.23
C GLN A 275 16.13 0.66 -12.67
N PRO A 276 15.21 0.82 -13.64
CA PRO A 276 14.72 2.14 -14.05
C PRO A 276 14.05 2.89 -12.89
N LEU A 277 14.23 4.21 -12.81
CA LEU A 277 13.58 5.06 -11.81
C LEU A 277 12.06 4.84 -11.73
N ALA A 278 11.39 4.73 -12.88
CA ALA A 278 9.94 4.50 -12.96
C ALA A 278 9.47 3.13 -12.45
N ASP A 279 10.40 2.15 -12.27
CA ASP A 279 10.10 0.80 -11.74
C ASP A 279 10.20 0.74 -10.21
N ILE A 280 10.97 1.64 -9.59
CA ILE A 280 11.29 1.58 -8.15
C ILE A 280 10.03 1.57 -7.30
N HIS A 281 9.09 2.45 -7.58
CA HIS A 281 7.84 2.59 -6.83
C HIS A 281 6.91 1.36 -6.91
N PHE A 282 7.05 0.54 -7.96
CA PHE A 282 6.10 -0.55 -8.25
C PHE A 282 6.69 -1.95 -8.11
N ASN A 283 8.00 -2.07 -7.88
CA ASN A 283 8.70 -3.36 -7.88
C ASN A 283 8.97 -3.84 -6.45
N GLU A 284 8.13 -4.75 -5.96
CA GLU A 284 8.23 -5.35 -4.63
C GLU A 284 9.32 -6.45 -4.53
N THR A 285 10.02 -6.75 -5.62
CA THR A 285 11.10 -7.74 -5.62
C THR A 285 12.26 -7.29 -4.76
N TYR A 286 12.54 -5.99 -4.78
CA TYR A 286 13.60 -5.36 -4.02
C TYR A 286 13.07 -4.82 -2.70
N ASN A 287 13.73 -5.17 -1.60
CA ASN A 287 13.37 -4.67 -0.28
C ASN A 287 13.92 -3.23 -0.11
N ASP A 288 13.04 -2.25 -0.08
CA ASP A 288 13.38 -0.83 -0.04
C ASP A 288 13.06 -0.24 1.35
N PRO A 289 14.07 0.10 2.16
CA PRO A 289 13.83 0.53 3.55
C PRO A 289 13.34 1.98 3.66
N TYR A 290 13.50 2.83 2.63
CA TYR A 290 13.23 4.27 2.67
C TYR A 290 12.03 4.69 1.82
N SER A 291 11.49 3.82 0.99
CA SER A 291 10.33 4.14 0.15
C SER A 291 9.17 3.19 0.34
N ARG A 292 7.96 3.73 0.14
CA ARG A 292 6.74 2.94 0.12
C ARG A 292 6.49 2.41 -1.28
N GLN A 293 6.38 1.11 -1.42
CA GLN A 293 6.05 0.50 -2.71
C GLN A 293 4.54 0.42 -2.94
N ALA A 294 4.12 0.65 -4.16
CA ALA A 294 2.74 0.50 -4.61
C ALA A 294 2.60 -0.76 -5.49
N HIS A 295 1.63 -1.61 -5.15
CA HIS A 295 1.39 -2.85 -5.91
C HIS A 295 0.62 -2.56 -7.21
N LEU A 296 1.31 -2.58 -8.34
CA LEU A 296 0.76 -2.24 -9.66
C LEU A 296 -0.49 -3.07 -10.06
N PRO A 297 -0.56 -4.40 -9.81
CA PRO A 297 -1.77 -5.17 -10.05
C PRO A 297 -2.98 -4.67 -9.27
N THR A 298 -2.78 -4.20 -8.03
CA THR A 298 -3.86 -3.60 -7.23
C THR A 298 -4.38 -2.31 -7.85
N LEU A 299 -3.51 -1.45 -8.40
CA LEU A 299 -3.92 -0.23 -9.10
C LEU A 299 -4.74 -0.54 -10.35
N TYR A 300 -4.32 -1.53 -11.16
CA TYR A 300 -5.13 -1.99 -12.30
C TYR A 300 -6.47 -2.59 -11.85
N GLY A 301 -6.49 -3.33 -10.76
CA GLY A 301 -7.72 -3.84 -10.15
C GLY A 301 -8.68 -2.71 -9.75
N LEU A 302 -8.16 -1.65 -9.12
CA LEU A 302 -8.95 -0.45 -8.76
C LEU A 302 -9.51 0.26 -9.99
N MET A 303 -8.71 0.42 -11.06
CA MET A 303 -9.20 0.96 -12.34
C MET A 303 -10.34 0.10 -12.90
N GLY A 304 -10.22 -1.22 -12.85
CA GLY A 304 -11.28 -2.16 -13.23
C GLY A 304 -12.56 -1.97 -12.38
N ILE A 305 -12.41 -1.80 -11.07
CA ILE A 305 -13.51 -1.49 -10.15
C ILE A 305 -14.21 -0.18 -10.55
N ALA A 306 -13.45 0.88 -10.84
CA ALA A 306 -14.00 2.16 -11.29
C ALA A 306 -14.84 2.02 -12.56
N VAL A 307 -14.32 1.29 -13.56
CA VAL A 307 -15.04 1.00 -14.80
C VAL A 307 -16.34 0.24 -14.52
N PHE A 308 -16.31 -0.79 -13.67
CA PHE A 308 -17.51 -1.56 -13.33
C PHE A 308 -18.54 -0.73 -12.57
N ILE A 309 -18.14 0.11 -11.61
CA ILE A 309 -19.05 1.00 -10.88
C ILE A 309 -19.68 2.02 -11.85
N LEU A 310 -18.89 2.60 -12.76
CA LEU A 310 -19.42 3.49 -13.80
C LEU A 310 -20.44 2.79 -14.68
N LEU A 311 -20.13 1.58 -15.14
CA LEU A 311 -21.05 0.78 -15.95
C LEU A 311 -22.34 0.48 -15.20
N LEU A 312 -22.28 0.16 -13.90
CA LEU A 312 -23.46 -0.03 -13.07
C LEU A 312 -24.32 1.24 -13.02
N ALA A 313 -23.72 2.41 -12.82
CA ALA A 313 -24.43 3.69 -12.77
C ALA A 313 -25.06 4.04 -14.14
N VAL A 314 -24.31 3.82 -15.23
CA VAL A 314 -24.81 4.02 -16.61
C VAL A 314 -25.94 3.06 -16.95
N ILE A 315 -25.80 1.77 -16.64
CA ILE A 315 -26.83 0.74 -16.88
C ILE A 315 -28.10 1.09 -16.11
N ASN A 316 -27.96 1.51 -14.85
CA ASN A 316 -29.10 1.96 -14.06
C ASN A 316 -29.81 3.14 -14.74
N PHE A 317 -29.06 4.15 -15.19
CA PHE A 317 -29.61 5.29 -15.93
C PHE A 317 -30.32 4.86 -17.24
N VAL A 318 -29.68 3.98 -18.04
CA VAL A 318 -30.26 3.45 -19.28
C VAL A 318 -31.57 2.73 -19.01
N ASN A 319 -31.61 1.86 -18.00
CA ASN A 319 -32.80 1.11 -17.61
C ASN A 319 -33.98 2.04 -17.27
N LEU A 320 -33.75 3.03 -16.39
CA LEU A 320 -34.76 3.99 -15.97
C LEU A 320 -35.17 4.92 -17.09
N SER A 321 -34.23 5.46 -17.88
CA SER A 321 -34.52 6.34 -18.99
C SER A 321 -35.30 5.64 -20.10
N THR A 322 -35.00 4.38 -20.39
CA THR A 322 -35.74 3.59 -21.40
C THR A 322 -37.12 3.24 -20.91
N ALA A 323 -37.31 2.91 -19.62
CA ALA A 323 -38.65 2.71 -19.06
C ALA A 323 -39.53 3.97 -19.20
N GLN A 324 -38.97 5.16 -18.86
CA GLN A 324 -39.69 6.43 -19.01
C GLN A 324 -40.00 6.83 -20.46
N SER A 325 -39.22 6.32 -21.41
CA SER A 325 -39.35 6.65 -22.82
C SER A 325 -40.72 6.28 -23.39
N LEU A 326 -41.39 5.24 -22.85
CA LEU A 326 -42.73 4.81 -23.20
C LEU A 326 -43.79 5.86 -22.86
N GLN A 327 -43.62 6.61 -21.75
CA GLN A 327 -44.52 7.70 -21.39
C GLN A 327 -44.42 8.91 -22.32
N ARG A 328 -43.24 9.08 -22.98
CA ARG A 328 -42.99 10.19 -23.93
C ARG A 328 -43.32 9.87 -25.39
N THR A 329 -43.92 8.70 -25.68
CA THR A 329 -44.21 8.24 -27.04
C THR A 329 -45.11 9.21 -27.80
N LYS A 330 -46.19 9.72 -27.15
CA LYS A 330 -47.12 10.69 -27.74
C LYS A 330 -46.45 12.03 -28.08
N GLU A 331 -45.66 12.57 -27.17
CA GLU A 331 -44.87 13.82 -27.36
C GLU A 331 -43.93 13.72 -28.58
N VAL A 332 -43.17 12.64 -28.68
CA VAL A 332 -42.25 12.39 -29.80
C VAL A 332 -43.00 12.20 -31.12
N GLY A 333 -44.14 11.50 -31.08
CA GLY A 333 -45.03 11.33 -32.20
C GLY A 333 -45.53 12.66 -32.78
N ILE A 334 -46.04 13.56 -31.92
CA ILE A 334 -46.51 14.90 -32.32
C ILE A 334 -45.34 15.71 -32.95
N ARG A 335 -44.14 15.70 -32.34
CA ARG A 335 -42.99 16.42 -32.87
C ARG A 335 -42.55 15.92 -34.25
N LYS A 336 -42.62 14.61 -34.48
CA LYS A 336 -42.30 14.03 -35.80
C LYS A 336 -43.34 14.42 -36.87
N VAL A 337 -44.62 14.45 -36.50
CA VAL A 337 -45.69 14.94 -37.42
C VAL A 337 -45.48 16.43 -37.74
N LEU A 338 -45.00 17.21 -36.81
CA LEU A 338 -44.61 18.63 -36.98
C LEU A 338 -43.25 18.84 -37.70
N GLY A 339 -42.64 17.76 -38.26
CA GLY A 339 -41.45 17.84 -39.10
C GLY A 339 -40.08 17.68 -38.40
N SER A 340 -40.04 17.26 -37.16
CA SER A 340 -38.75 17.05 -36.45
C SER A 340 -38.01 15.86 -37.06
N ARG A 341 -36.76 16.06 -37.50
CA ARG A 341 -35.85 15.03 -37.99
C ARG A 341 -35.35 14.12 -36.88
N ARG A 342 -35.07 12.85 -37.18
CA ARG A 342 -34.57 11.87 -36.22
C ARG A 342 -33.31 12.33 -35.47
N ASN A 343 -32.37 12.94 -36.18
CA ASN A 343 -31.10 13.42 -35.60
C ASN A 343 -31.35 14.54 -34.57
N ASN A 344 -32.29 15.46 -34.81
CA ASN A 344 -32.63 16.54 -33.88
C ASN A 344 -33.18 15.97 -32.57
N LEU A 345 -33.96 14.89 -32.60
CA LEU A 345 -34.45 14.21 -31.41
C LEU A 345 -33.32 13.53 -30.67
N ILE A 346 -32.36 12.87 -31.36
CA ILE A 346 -31.19 12.25 -30.74
C ILE A 346 -30.36 13.30 -30.00
N PHE A 347 -30.00 14.41 -30.66
CA PHE A 347 -29.24 15.49 -30.04
C PHE A 347 -29.96 16.13 -28.87
N GLN A 348 -31.29 16.25 -28.92
CA GLN A 348 -32.07 16.75 -27.79
C GLN A 348 -31.98 15.81 -26.58
N PHE A 349 -32.16 14.48 -26.77
CA PHE A 349 -32.07 13.52 -25.69
C PHE A 349 -30.65 13.42 -25.12
N LEU A 350 -29.61 13.48 -25.95
CA LEU A 350 -28.21 13.58 -25.51
C LEU A 350 -27.97 14.86 -24.70
N GLY A 351 -28.54 15.99 -25.12
CA GLY A 351 -28.46 17.23 -24.36
C GLY A 351 -29.17 17.17 -22.99
N GLU A 352 -30.35 16.52 -22.91
CA GLU A 352 -31.03 16.24 -21.64
C GLU A 352 -30.15 15.37 -20.73
N THR A 353 -29.54 14.30 -21.28
CA THR A 353 -28.62 13.42 -20.54
C THR A 353 -27.37 14.16 -20.09
N PHE A 354 -26.81 15.02 -20.94
CA PHE A 354 -25.63 15.83 -20.59
C PHE A 354 -25.89 16.73 -19.38
N VAL A 355 -27.06 17.40 -19.33
CA VAL A 355 -27.45 18.24 -18.18
C VAL A 355 -27.54 17.40 -16.90
N LEU A 356 -28.16 16.22 -16.94
CA LEU A 356 -28.24 15.30 -15.79
C LEU A 356 -26.86 14.83 -15.36
N THR A 357 -25.99 14.47 -16.31
CA THR A 357 -24.61 14.06 -16.03
C THR A 357 -23.82 15.21 -15.42
N LEU A 358 -23.97 16.44 -15.91
CA LEU A 358 -23.30 17.62 -15.35
C LEU A 358 -23.72 17.88 -13.90
N LEU A 359 -25.03 17.77 -13.61
CA LEU A 359 -25.52 17.84 -12.22
C LEU A 359 -24.94 16.74 -11.35
N ALA A 360 -24.83 15.52 -11.88
CA ALA A 360 -24.22 14.39 -11.15
C ALA A 360 -22.72 14.62 -10.90
N VAL A 361 -21.98 15.17 -11.86
CA VAL A 361 -20.56 15.54 -11.70
C VAL A 361 -20.40 16.65 -10.67
N THR A 362 -21.25 17.68 -10.69
CA THR A 362 -21.20 18.75 -9.67
C THR A 362 -21.46 18.18 -8.27
N LEU A 363 -22.44 17.30 -8.14
CA LEU A 363 -22.75 16.63 -6.88
C LEU A 363 -21.62 15.69 -6.45
N SER A 364 -20.99 14.97 -7.39
CA SER A 364 -19.85 14.11 -7.11
C SER A 364 -18.66 14.87 -6.54
N LEU A 365 -18.36 16.07 -7.08
CA LEU A 365 -17.30 16.94 -6.55
C LEU A 365 -17.58 17.38 -5.11
N LEU A 366 -18.83 17.72 -4.79
CA LEU A 366 -19.23 18.11 -3.44
C LEU A 366 -19.11 16.95 -2.44
N ILE A 367 -19.41 15.72 -2.89
CA ILE A 367 -19.35 14.51 -2.05
C ILE A 367 -17.91 13.98 -1.92
N THR A 368 -17.03 14.23 -2.88
CA THR A 368 -15.68 13.66 -2.93
C THR A 368 -14.86 14.00 -1.69
N VAL A 369 -14.84 15.25 -1.24
CA VAL A 369 -14.04 15.66 -0.06
C VAL A 369 -14.51 14.99 1.23
N PRO A 370 -15.81 15.01 1.59
CA PRO A 370 -16.33 14.25 2.72
C PRO A 370 -15.99 12.75 2.67
N VAL A 371 -16.10 12.13 1.48
CA VAL A 371 -15.80 10.70 1.33
C VAL A 371 -14.32 10.41 1.47
N ILE A 372 -13.43 11.25 0.93
CA ILE A 372 -11.98 11.12 1.15
C ILE A 372 -11.65 11.20 2.65
N ASN A 373 -12.24 12.15 3.37
CA ASN A 373 -12.04 12.27 4.82
C ASN A 373 -12.55 11.03 5.60
N LEU A 374 -13.67 10.46 5.17
CA LEU A 374 -14.21 9.21 5.75
C LEU A 374 -13.29 8.01 5.47
N LEU A 375 -12.69 7.96 4.29
CA LEU A 375 -11.82 6.88 3.83
C LEU A 375 -10.33 7.18 4.03
N HIS A 376 -9.95 8.17 4.84
CA HIS A 376 -8.57 8.64 4.99
C HIS A 376 -7.58 7.51 5.34
N VAL A 377 -8.01 6.52 6.15
CA VAL A 377 -7.19 5.35 6.52
C VAL A 377 -6.78 4.50 5.31
N TYR A 378 -7.57 4.52 4.24
CA TYR A 378 -7.30 3.76 3.01
C TYR A 378 -6.57 4.59 1.95
N MET A 379 -6.39 5.90 2.18
CA MET A 379 -5.67 6.76 1.24
C MET A 379 -4.16 6.56 1.36
N PRO A 380 -3.41 6.73 0.26
CA PRO A 380 -1.95 6.73 0.31
C PRO A 380 -1.43 7.83 1.27
N PRO A 381 -0.36 7.57 2.02
CA PRO A 381 0.29 8.61 2.83
C PRO A 381 0.70 9.81 1.97
N GLY A 382 0.48 11.02 2.48
CA GLY A 382 0.78 12.27 1.75
C GLY A 382 -0.25 12.65 0.69
N PHE A 383 -1.29 11.84 0.47
CA PHE A 383 -2.36 12.18 -0.46
C PHE A 383 -3.14 13.41 -0.01
N SER A 384 -3.30 14.38 -0.90
CA SER A 384 -4.18 15.55 -0.71
C SER A 384 -5.03 15.79 -1.95
N PHE A 385 -6.29 16.16 -1.75
CA PHE A 385 -7.16 16.52 -2.86
C PHE A 385 -6.80 17.90 -3.39
N GLN A 386 -6.36 17.96 -4.63
CA GLN A 386 -6.10 19.23 -5.35
C GLN A 386 -6.77 19.19 -6.72
N VAL A 387 -7.39 20.30 -7.09
CA VAL A 387 -7.99 20.46 -8.42
C VAL A 387 -6.88 20.80 -9.42
N SER A 388 -6.31 19.79 -10.04
CA SER A 388 -5.27 19.91 -11.07
C SER A 388 -5.88 19.92 -12.49
N PRO A 389 -5.13 20.39 -13.51
CA PRO A 389 -5.55 20.27 -14.90
C PRO A 389 -5.90 18.83 -15.33
N ALA A 390 -5.20 17.84 -14.78
CA ALA A 390 -5.49 16.42 -15.03
C ALA A 390 -6.87 16.00 -14.49
N VAL A 391 -7.25 16.48 -13.30
CA VAL A 391 -8.58 16.26 -12.72
C VAL A 391 -9.67 16.88 -13.58
N LEU A 392 -9.47 18.13 -14.06
CA LEU A 392 -10.44 18.79 -14.93
C LEU A 392 -10.60 18.06 -16.28
N LEU A 393 -9.50 17.60 -16.86
CA LEU A 393 -9.53 16.83 -18.10
C LEU A 393 -10.25 15.49 -17.90
N PHE A 394 -9.98 14.80 -16.78
CA PHE A 394 -10.68 13.58 -16.43
C PHE A 394 -12.19 13.82 -16.26
N LEU A 395 -12.60 14.86 -15.54
CA LEU A 395 -14.01 15.20 -15.34
C LEU A 395 -14.70 15.54 -16.66
N ALA A 396 -14.06 16.30 -17.55
CA ALA A 396 -14.58 16.56 -18.89
C ALA A 396 -14.74 15.29 -19.72
N GLY A 397 -13.71 14.44 -19.74
CA GLY A 397 -13.71 13.17 -20.45
C GLY A 397 -14.80 12.21 -19.95
N ILE A 398 -14.89 12.01 -18.62
CA ILE A 398 -15.88 11.12 -18.03
C ILE A 398 -17.31 11.64 -18.21
N THR A 399 -17.51 12.97 -18.22
CA THR A 399 -18.82 13.58 -18.53
C THR A 399 -19.27 13.23 -19.94
N ILE A 400 -18.37 13.37 -20.93
CA ILE A 400 -18.67 13.02 -22.33
C ILE A 400 -18.95 11.54 -22.47
N VAL A 401 -18.08 10.67 -21.94
CA VAL A 401 -18.22 9.21 -22.00
C VAL A 401 -19.54 8.76 -21.36
N THR A 402 -19.83 9.26 -20.15
CA THR A 402 -21.07 8.92 -19.43
C THR A 402 -22.31 9.39 -20.19
N THR A 403 -22.29 10.61 -20.75
CA THR A 403 -23.40 11.14 -21.54
C THR A 403 -23.66 10.28 -22.76
N LEU A 404 -22.62 9.88 -23.49
CA LEU A 404 -22.74 9.01 -24.65
C LEU A 404 -23.26 7.63 -24.31
N LEU A 405 -22.67 6.98 -23.32
CA LEU A 405 -23.05 5.62 -22.88
C LEU A 405 -24.49 5.60 -22.34
N ALA A 406 -24.85 6.55 -21.50
CA ALA A 406 -26.15 6.62 -20.85
C ALA A 406 -27.27 7.13 -21.80
N GLY A 407 -26.95 8.08 -22.70
CA GLY A 407 -27.95 8.76 -23.53
C GLY A 407 -28.17 8.15 -24.91
N TRP A 408 -27.14 7.49 -25.49
CA TRP A 408 -27.19 7.02 -26.89
C TRP A 408 -28.29 6.00 -27.14
N TYR A 409 -28.37 4.96 -26.28
CA TYR A 409 -29.34 3.88 -26.47
C TYR A 409 -30.80 4.36 -26.30
N PRO A 410 -31.18 5.05 -25.19
CA PRO A 410 -32.54 5.61 -25.05
C PRO A 410 -32.90 6.56 -26.20
N ALA A 411 -31.97 7.43 -26.62
CA ALA A 411 -32.20 8.36 -27.72
C ALA A 411 -32.48 7.65 -29.04
N LYS A 412 -31.73 6.57 -29.36
CA LYS A 412 -31.91 5.75 -30.56
C LYS A 412 -33.27 5.04 -30.56
N VAL A 413 -33.69 4.46 -29.42
CA VAL A 413 -34.97 3.76 -29.28
C VAL A 413 -36.13 4.72 -29.46
N ILE A 414 -36.15 5.85 -28.78
CA ILE A 414 -37.21 6.85 -28.82
C ILE A 414 -37.32 7.48 -30.22
N SER A 415 -36.19 7.80 -30.83
CA SER A 415 -36.16 8.42 -32.18
C SER A 415 -36.57 7.45 -33.30
N ALA A 416 -36.59 6.15 -33.09
CA ALA A 416 -37.02 5.17 -34.08
C ALA A 416 -38.54 4.99 -34.17
N LEU A 417 -39.32 5.51 -33.22
CA LEU A 417 -40.79 5.37 -33.14
C LEU A 417 -41.53 5.91 -34.37
N LEU A 418 -42.47 5.15 -34.92
CA LEU A 418 -43.33 5.58 -36.03
C LEU A 418 -44.48 6.47 -35.52
N PRO A 419 -44.75 7.65 -36.14
CA PRO A 419 -45.79 8.60 -35.70
C PRO A 419 -47.19 7.97 -35.60
N VAL A 420 -47.54 7.14 -36.55
CA VAL A 420 -48.89 6.50 -36.61
C VAL A 420 -49.16 5.60 -35.40
N LEU A 421 -48.20 4.81 -35.01
CA LEU A 421 -48.29 3.91 -33.84
C LEU A 421 -48.33 4.70 -32.52
N SER A 422 -47.65 5.83 -32.49
CA SER A 422 -47.54 6.71 -31.32
C SER A 422 -48.88 7.42 -31.01
N LEU A 423 -49.63 7.78 -32.04
CA LEU A 423 -50.92 8.53 -31.89
C LEU A 423 -52.11 7.59 -31.62
N LYS A 424 -52.14 6.37 -32.19
CA LYS A 424 -53.24 5.38 -32.00
C LYS A 424 -53.23 4.70 -30.62
N GLY A 425 -52.30 4.97 -29.73
CA GLY A 425 -52.19 4.29 -28.41
C GLY A 425 -51.79 2.80 -28.49
N GLN A 426 -51.66 2.26 -29.71
CA GLN A 426 -51.28 0.86 -30.01
C GLN A 426 -49.74 0.64 -29.93
N ALA A 427 -48.98 1.69 -29.72
CA ALA A 427 -47.52 1.64 -29.58
C ALA A 427 -47.07 0.73 -28.42
N THR A 428 -47.94 0.48 -27.45
CA THR A 428 -47.63 -0.39 -26.29
C THR A 428 -47.50 -1.86 -26.66
N ASN A 429 -48.11 -2.35 -27.75
CA ASN A 429 -48.03 -3.77 -28.14
C ASN A 429 -46.90 -4.05 -29.18
N SER A 430 -46.58 -3.10 -30.04
CA SER A 430 -45.51 -3.23 -31.07
C SER A 430 -44.15 -2.75 -30.56
N LEU A 431 -44.11 -1.97 -29.51
CA LEU A 431 -42.91 -1.45 -28.81
C LEU A 431 -42.74 -2.11 -27.44
N ARG A 432 -42.86 -3.42 -27.38
CA ARG A 432 -42.29 -4.08 -26.21
C ARG A 432 -40.82 -3.78 -26.26
N PRO A 433 -40.26 -2.90 -25.36
CA PRO A 433 -38.83 -2.67 -25.31
C PRO A 433 -38.19 -4.05 -25.29
N ASN A 434 -37.10 -4.21 -26.00
CA ASN A 434 -36.47 -5.52 -26.15
C ASN A 434 -36.25 -6.13 -24.75
N ARG A 435 -37.26 -6.98 -24.31
CA ARG A 435 -37.25 -7.59 -22.97
C ARG A 435 -35.95 -8.32 -22.69
N PHE A 436 -35.35 -8.81 -23.78
CA PHE A 436 -34.04 -9.45 -23.71
C PHE A 436 -32.96 -8.47 -23.24
N LEU A 437 -32.88 -7.27 -23.83
CA LEU A 437 -31.85 -6.29 -23.47
C LEU A 437 -32.00 -5.80 -22.02
N HIS A 438 -33.20 -5.46 -21.56
CA HIS A 438 -33.44 -5.07 -20.16
C HIS A 438 -33.07 -6.18 -19.19
N ARG A 439 -33.43 -7.44 -19.48
CA ARG A 439 -33.03 -8.58 -18.67
C ARG A 439 -31.52 -8.79 -18.69
N SER A 440 -30.87 -8.65 -19.84
CA SER A 440 -29.40 -8.77 -19.94
C SER A 440 -28.68 -7.69 -19.15
N LEU A 441 -29.17 -6.44 -19.15
CA LEU A 441 -28.61 -5.34 -18.36
C LEU A 441 -28.77 -5.59 -16.86
N ILE A 442 -29.90 -6.13 -16.41
CA ILE A 442 -30.12 -6.52 -15.00
C ILE A 442 -29.18 -7.68 -14.64
N VAL A 443 -29.07 -8.71 -15.49
CA VAL A 443 -28.14 -9.83 -15.26
C VAL A 443 -26.71 -9.31 -15.13
N PHE A 444 -26.26 -8.48 -16.06
CA PHE A 444 -24.92 -7.90 -16.03
C PHE A 444 -24.67 -7.07 -14.75
N GLN A 445 -25.65 -6.24 -14.37
CA GLN A 445 -25.59 -5.42 -13.16
C GLN A 445 -25.45 -6.27 -11.89
N PHE A 446 -26.27 -7.31 -11.75
CA PHE A 446 -26.17 -8.20 -10.59
C PHE A 446 -24.95 -9.11 -10.62
N THR A 447 -24.47 -9.47 -11.82
CA THR A 447 -23.19 -10.19 -11.96
C THR A 447 -22.05 -9.40 -11.36
N ILE A 448 -21.92 -8.10 -11.69
CA ILE A 448 -20.88 -7.22 -11.11
C ILE A 448 -21.06 -7.10 -9.60
N SER A 449 -22.29 -6.86 -9.12
CA SER A 449 -22.56 -6.73 -7.68
C SER A 449 -22.20 -8.01 -6.92
N LEU A 450 -22.53 -9.17 -7.45
CA LEU A 450 -22.18 -10.47 -6.88
C LEU A 450 -20.67 -10.72 -6.92
N LEU A 451 -19.96 -10.30 -7.98
CA LEU A 451 -18.49 -10.35 -8.01
C LEU A 451 -17.89 -9.56 -6.85
N PHE A 452 -18.37 -8.35 -6.60
CA PHE A 452 -17.87 -7.56 -5.47
C PHE A 452 -18.22 -8.18 -4.11
N ILE A 453 -19.44 -8.72 -3.94
CA ILE A 453 -19.84 -9.38 -2.69
C ILE A 453 -18.92 -10.59 -2.43
N ILE A 454 -18.79 -11.49 -3.39
CA ILE A 454 -17.99 -12.70 -3.25
C ILE A 454 -16.51 -12.37 -3.01
N SER A 455 -15.94 -11.44 -3.79
CA SER A 455 -14.54 -11.02 -3.64
C SER A 455 -14.28 -10.40 -2.27
N THR A 456 -15.18 -9.52 -1.80
CA THR A 456 -15.07 -8.90 -0.48
C THR A 456 -15.09 -9.94 0.65
N VAL A 457 -15.97 -10.94 0.57
CA VAL A 457 -16.06 -12.00 1.57
C VAL A 457 -14.79 -12.87 1.58
N ILE A 458 -14.24 -13.20 0.40
CA ILE A 458 -13.02 -14.03 0.29
C ILE A 458 -11.80 -13.26 0.81
N VAL A 459 -11.64 -11.98 0.44
CA VAL A 459 -10.52 -11.14 0.93
C VAL A 459 -10.62 -10.93 2.44
N ALA A 460 -11.82 -10.63 2.97
CA ALA A 460 -12.04 -10.48 4.40
C ALA A 460 -11.71 -11.79 5.16
N ARG A 461 -12.07 -12.96 4.59
CA ARG A 461 -11.74 -14.26 5.17
C ARG A 461 -10.25 -14.55 5.19
N GLN A 462 -9.52 -14.24 4.11
CA GLN A 462 -8.08 -14.40 4.05
C GLN A 462 -7.40 -13.47 5.06
N LEU A 463 -7.82 -12.20 5.14
CA LEU A 463 -7.30 -11.25 6.11
C LEU A 463 -7.55 -11.71 7.56
N HIS A 464 -8.75 -12.19 7.85
CA HIS A 464 -9.06 -12.77 9.16
C HIS A 464 -8.18 -13.99 9.46
N TYR A 465 -7.93 -14.85 8.46
CA TYR A 465 -7.06 -16.02 8.61
C TYR A 465 -5.63 -15.61 8.96
N VAL A 466 -5.01 -14.70 8.19
CA VAL A 466 -3.60 -14.30 8.42
C VAL A 466 -3.41 -13.55 9.73
N LEU A 467 -4.41 -12.77 10.16
CA LEU A 467 -4.37 -12.02 11.43
C LEU A 467 -4.69 -12.86 12.67
N ASN A 468 -5.31 -14.05 12.54
CA ASN A 468 -5.76 -14.86 13.68
C ASN A 468 -5.18 -16.28 13.72
N THR A 469 -4.36 -16.67 12.75
CA THR A 469 -3.66 -17.96 12.75
C THR A 469 -2.58 -18.00 13.84
N ASP A 470 -2.33 -19.19 14.40
CA ASP A 470 -1.20 -19.43 15.29
C ASP A 470 0.12 -19.23 14.52
N LEU A 471 0.84 -18.17 14.85
CA LEU A 471 2.11 -17.82 14.22
C LEU A 471 3.30 -18.62 14.77
N GLY A 472 3.08 -19.47 15.78
CA GLY A 472 4.10 -20.22 16.48
C GLY A 472 4.74 -19.43 17.63
N PHE A 473 4.24 -18.23 17.93
CA PHE A 473 4.64 -17.40 19.06
C PHE A 473 3.46 -16.59 19.63
N ASP A 474 3.61 -16.13 20.88
CA ASP A 474 2.64 -15.26 21.55
C ASP A 474 2.84 -13.82 21.11
N ARG A 475 1.73 -13.12 20.83
CA ARG A 475 1.73 -11.71 20.44
C ARG A 475 0.92 -10.81 21.38
N ASP A 476 0.03 -11.40 22.17
CA ASP A 476 -0.93 -10.67 23.00
C ASP A 476 -0.24 -9.87 24.10
N ALA A 477 -0.61 -8.59 24.21
CA ALA A 477 -0.16 -7.67 25.24
C ALA A 477 1.38 -7.52 25.31
N ILE A 478 2.05 -7.63 24.16
CA ILE A 478 3.49 -7.37 24.03
C ILE A 478 3.66 -6.00 23.36
N ILE A 479 4.49 -5.17 23.96
CA ILE A 479 4.87 -3.85 23.48
C ILE A 479 6.35 -3.87 23.17
N SER A 480 6.74 -3.31 22.02
CA SER A 480 8.13 -3.17 21.60
C SER A 480 8.47 -1.70 21.35
N PHE A 481 9.70 -1.31 21.70
CA PHE A 481 10.21 0.04 21.45
C PHE A 481 11.71 0.04 21.33
N ASP A 482 12.27 1.04 20.64
CA ASP A 482 13.70 1.27 20.58
C ASP A 482 14.19 1.76 21.95
N ALA A 483 15.21 1.07 22.47
CA ALA A 483 15.79 1.41 23.75
C ALA A 483 16.57 2.72 23.71
N GLY A 484 17.16 3.06 22.55
CA GLY A 484 18.07 4.20 22.41
C GLY A 484 19.35 4.05 23.27
N GLY A 485 20.18 5.09 23.32
CA GLY A 485 21.33 5.17 24.21
C GLY A 485 22.40 4.11 23.98
N GLN A 486 23.33 4.01 24.94
CA GLN A 486 24.40 3.00 24.93
C GLN A 486 23.92 1.68 25.56
N THR A 487 24.57 0.58 25.21
CA THR A 487 24.25 -0.78 25.72
C THR A 487 24.13 -0.85 27.25
N ARG A 488 25.00 -0.15 27.99
CA ARG A 488 24.95 -0.09 29.45
C ARG A 488 23.65 0.56 29.95
N ASP A 489 23.24 1.63 29.31
CA ASP A 489 22.03 2.37 29.70
C ASP A 489 20.77 1.55 29.39
N GLN A 490 20.79 0.81 28.28
CA GLN A 490 19.72 -0.13 27.91
C GLN A 490 19.57 -1.27 28.93
N GLU A 491 20.68 -1.77 29.49
CA GLU A 491 20.65 -2.79 30.54
C GLU A 491 20.02 -2.25 31.83
N VAL A 492 20.39 -1.04 32.22
CA VAL A 492 19.83 -0.36 33.39
C VAL A 492 18.33 -0.13 33.19
N LEU A 493 17.94 0.36 32.02
CA LEU A 493 16.53 0.55 31.66
C LEU A 493 15.74 -0.77 31.75
N ALA A 494 16.24 -1.83 31.14
CA ALA A 494 15.59 -3.14 31.19
C ALA A 494 15.46 -3.67 32.63
N GLN A 495 16.44 -3.41 33.48
CA GLN A 495 16.37 -3.78 34.89
C GLN A 495 15.31 -2.95 35.65
N GLN A 496 15.23 -1.64 35.41
CA GLN A 496 14.24 -0.77 36.03
C GLN A 496 12.83 -1.13 35.59
N LEU A 497 12.64 -1.45 34.29
CA LEU A 497 11.35 -1.86 33.73
C LEU A 497 10.81 -3.15 34.35
N ARG A 498 11.69 -4.09 34.78
CA ARG A 498 11.27 -5.31 35.49
C ARG A 498 10.64 -5.03 36.84
N ALA A 499 10.91 -3.85 37.44
CA ALA A 499 10.35 -3.43 38.73
C ALA A 499 9.04 -2.63 38.56
N VAL A 500 8.63 -2.27 37.33
CA VAL A 500 7.40 -1.50 37.10
C VAL A 500 6.17 -2.41 37.30
N PRO A 501 5.24 -2.02 38.19
CA PRO A 501 3.99 -2.75 38.38
C PRO A 501 3.21 -2.83 37.06
N GLY A 502 2.71 -4.04 36.73
CA GLY A 502 1.97 -4.26 35.48
C GLY A 502 2.84 -4.76 34.32
N ILE A 503 4.16 -4.89 34.49
CA ILE A 503 5.06 -5.55 33.56
C ILE A 503 5.38 -6.97 34.06
N ALA A 504 5.04 -7.97 33.25
CA ALA A 504 5.28 -9.38 33.60
C ALA A 504 6.65 -9.89 33.14
N LEU A 505 7.11 -9.47 31.96
CA LEU A 505 8.39 -9.89 31.37
C LEU A 505 9.02 -8.74 30.59
N VAL A 506 10.34 -8.69 30.59
CA VAL A 506 11.17 -7.77 29.81
C VAL A 506 12.26 -8.56 29.11
N SER A 507 12.44 -8.32 27.81
CA SER A 507 13.52 -8.89 27.00
C SER A 507 14.13 -7.84 26.09
N ARG A 508 15.44 -7.91 25.89
CA ARG A 508 16.16 -7.10 24.91
C ARG A 508 16.44 -7.95 23.67
N HIS A 509 16.23 -7.38 22.47
CA HIS A 509 16.36 -8.13 21.21
C HIS A 509 16.68 -7.24 20.00
N SER A 510 17.14 -7.87 18.92
CA SER A 510 17.41 -7.19 17.66
C SER A 510 16.17 -6.96 16.80
N SER A 511 15.16 -7.83 16.92
CA SER A 511 13.89 -7.73 16.17
C SER A 511 12.81 -8.57 16.83
N ASN A 512 11.54 -8.22 16.60
CA ASN A 512 10.40 -9.05 16.95
C ASN A 512 10.41 -10.37 16.13
N PRO A 513 9.77 -11.45 16.61
CA PRO A 513 9.72 -12.74 15.90
C PRO A 513 9.23 -12.61 14.47
N GLN A 514 8.17 -11.84 14.22
CA GLN A 514 7.71 -11.49 12.90
C GLN A 514 7.99 -10.01 12.63
N SER A 515 8.77 -9.76 11.59
CA SER A 515 9.17 -8.41 11.20
C SER A 515 9.34 -8.32 9.68
N SER A 516 9.14 -7.13 9.12
CA SER A 516 9.48 -6.85 7.72
C SER A 516 10.96 -6.99 7.45
N PHE A 517 11.78 -6.71 8.47
CA PHE A 517 13.24 -6.76 8.39
C PHE A 517 13.84 -7.50 9.58
N HIS A 518 14.71 -8.47 9.29
CA HIS A 518 15.62 -9.09 10.26
C HIS A 518 16.93 -9.44 9.54
N GLY A 519 18.01 -9.52 10.31
CA GLY A 519 19.31 -9.89 9.77
C GLY A 519 19.29 -11.32 9.22
N THR A 520 20.11 -11.57 8.20
CA THR A 520 20.32 -12.90 7.66
C THR A 520 21.82 -13.25 7.73
N SER A 521 22.15 -14.50 8.01
CA SER A 521 23.53 -14.99 8.07
C SER A 521 23.63 -16.42 7.54
N GLY A 522 24.76 -16.74 6.92
CA GLY A 522 25.07 -18.11 6.52
C GLY A 522 25.37 -18.98 7.77
N PHE A 523 24.59 -20.00 7.98
CA PHE A 523 24.75 -20.98 9.05
C PHE A 523 25.32 -22.27 8.44
N THR A 524 26.47 -22.72 8.89
CA THR A 524 27.21 -23.83 8.27
C THR A 524 27.38 -24.97 9.24
N TYR A 525 26.99 -26.16 8.79
CA TYR A 525 27.23 -27.44 9.47
C TYR A 525 27.90 -28.38 8.49
N ARG A 526 29.11 -28.83 8.80
CA ARG A 526 29.99 -29.57 7.88
C ARG A 526 30.20 -28.77 6.59
N ASP A 527 29.75 -29.30 5.43
CA ASP A 527 29.86 -28.65 4.13
C ASP A 527 28.53 -27.99 3.68
N GLU A 528 27.46 -28.14 4.46
CA GLU A 528 26.13 -27.58 4.17
C GLU A 528 26.03 -26.17 4.76
N ARG A 529 25.80 -25.19 3.90
CA ARG A 529 25.55 -23.79 4.28
C ARG A 529 24.10 -23.42 3.99
N VAL A 530 23.41 -22.95 5.03
CA VAL A 530 22.02 -22.49 4.96
C VAL A 530 21.96 -21.03 5.33
N ASN A 531 21.39 -20.18 4.46
CA ASN A 531 21.11 -18.81 4.83
C ASN A 531 19.91 -18.76 5.78
N SER A 532 20.07 -18.16 6.95
CA SER A 532 19.12 -18.25 8.05
C SER A 532 18.82 -16.87 8.62
N ALA A 533 17.56 -16.65 9.00
CA ALA A 533 17.15 -15.48 9.74
C ALA A 533 17.86 -15.43 11.10
N SER A 534 18.39 -14.29 11.45
CA SER A 534 19.17 -14.05 12.66
C SER A 534 18.36 -13.29 13.70
N PHE A 535 18.19 -13.86 14.86
CA PHE A 535 17.57 -13.24 16.01
C PHE A 535 18.58 -13.19 17.16
N VAL A 536 18.99 -11.99 17.52
CA VAL A 536 19.92 -11.73 18.60
C VAL A 536 19.13 -11.20 19.79
N ALA A 537 19.23 -11.86 20.94
CA ALA A 537 18.40 -11.48 22.08
C ALA A 537 18.99 -11.95 23.42
N ASP A 538 18.44 -11.42 24.51
CA ASP A 538 18.69 -11.93 25.85
C ASP A 538 17.97 -13.27 26.10
N THR A 539 18.24 -13.91 27.23
CA THR A 539 17.68 -15.22 27.60
C THR A 539 16.16 -15.22 27.85
N ASN A 540 15.52 -14.05 27.96
CA ASN A 540 14.09 -13.92 28.18
C ASN A 540 13.27 -13.96 26.89
N TYR A 541 13.91 -13.85 25.75
CA TYR A 541 13.24 -13.77 24.44
C TYR A 541 12.26 -14.93 24.19
N LEU A 542 12.70 -16.17 24.41
CA LEU A 542 11.85 -17.34 24.24
C LEU A 542 10.61 -17.29 25.14
N ARG A 543 10.77 -16.81 26.37
CA ARG A 543 9.67 -16.68 27.34
C ARG A 543 8.75 -15.52 27.00
N LEU A 544 9.32 -14.38 26.57
CA LEU A 544 8.54 -13.19 26.18
C LEU A 544 7.58 -13.52 25.05
N PHE A 545 8.08 -14.20 24.01
CA PHE A 545 7.29 -14.54 22.82
C PHE A 545 6.70 -15.96 22.87
N GLY A 546 6.82 -16.70 23.97
CA GLY A 546 6.24 -18.03 24.11
C GLY A 546 6.77 -19.07 23.09
N LEU A 547 8.00 -18.88 22.58
CA LEU A 547 8.64 -19.81 21.66
C LEU A 547 8.94 -21.14 22.35
N LYS A 548 8.41 -22.25 21.82
CA LYS A 548 8.46 -23.56 22.47
C LYS A 548 9.69 -24.37 22.06
N LEU A 549 10.50 -24.79 23.04
CA LEU A 549 11.58 -25.74 22.82
C LEU A 549 11.02 -27.12 22.52
N VAL A 550 11.51 -27.73 21.44
CA VAL A 550 11.21 -29.12 21.04
C VAL A 550 12.30 -30.07 21.54
N ALA A 551 13.55 -29.56 21.58
CA ALA A 551 14.68 -30.33 22.08
C ALA A 551 15.75 -29.41 22.70
N GLY A 552 16.52 -29.93 23.64
CA GLY A 552 17.63 -29.21 24.28
C GLY A 552 17.20 -28.14 25.29
N ARG A 553 17.94 -27.05 25.35
CA ARG A 553 17.75 -25.92 26.28
C ARG A 553 17.92 -24.58 25.59
N ASN A 554 17.58 -23.51 26.32
CA ASN A 554 17.90 -22.15 25.89
C ASN A 554 19.41 -21.86 26.01
N TYR A 555 19.89 -20.85 25.28
CA TYR A 555 21.26 -20.35 25.36
C TYR A 555 21.49 -19.61 26.70
N PHE A 556 22.74 -19.59 27.17
CA PHE A 556 23.14 -18.79 28.32
C PHE A 556 23.55 -17.36 27.91
N ALA A 557 23.48 -16.45 28.87
CA ALA A 557 23.97 -15.08 28.72
C ALA A 557 25.50 -15.08 28.82
N ASN A 558 26.17 -15.34 27.70
CA ASN A 558 27.63 -15.42 27.66
C ASN A 558 28.15 -14.88 26.33
N ASP A 559 28.92 -13.80 26.38
CA ASP A 559 29.55 -13.18 25.20
C ASP A 559 30.79 -13.94 24.68
N SER A 560 31.32 -14.89 25.46
CA SER A 560 32.55 -15.64 25.13
C SER A 560 32.30 -16.97 24.44
N VAL A 561 31.08 -17.53 24.53
CA VAL A 561 30.69 -18.82 23.95
C VAL A 561 29.47 -18.64 23.09
N ASN A 562 29.57 -18.98 21.82
CA ASN A 562 28.44 -18.90 20.91
C ASN A 562 27.54 -20.13 21.05
N GLU A 563 26.38 -19.98 21.64
CA GLU A 563 25.32 -20.97 21.69
C GLU A 563 24.18 -20.58 20.77
N TYR A 564 23.70 -21.54 20.01
CA TYR A 564 22.64 -21.33 19.05
C TYR A 564 21.39 -22.16 19.37
N VAL A 565 20.23 -21.52 19.36
CA VAL A 565 18.94 -22.18 19.34
C VAL A 565 18.39 -22.02 17.93
N ILE A 566 18.05 -23.12 17.27
CA ILE A 566 17.59 -23.15 15.87
C ILE A 566 16.13 -23.56 15.78
N ASN A 567 15.43 -23.20 14.69
CA ASN A 567 14.09 -23.73 14.45
C ASN A 567 14.12 -25.10 13.75
N GLU A 568 12.99 -25.83 13.74
CA GLU A 568 12.90 -27.15 13.11
C GLU A 568 13.22 -27.12 11.60
N THR A 569 12.88 -26.00 10.92
CA THR A 569 13.18 -25.83 9.49
C THR A 569 14.69 -25.77 9.25
N LEU A 570 15.46 -25.03 10.05
CA LEU A 570 16.92 -25.01 9.93
C LEU A 570 17.52 -26.37 10.26
N ALA A 571 17.03 -27.06 11.30
CA ALA A 571 17.49 -28.39 11.64
C ALA A 571 17.31 -29.39 10.48
N ARG A 572 16.15 -29.34 9.80
CA ARG A 572 15.88 -30.19 8.62
C ARG A 572 16.79 -29.86 7.43
N GLN A 573 17.04 -28.58 7.16
CA GLN A 573 17.89 -28.16 6.05
C GLN A 573 19.36 -28.49 6.26
N LEU A 574 19.83 -28.54 7.52
CA LEU A 574 21.16 -29.02 7.90
C LEU A 574 21.27 -30.56 7.89
N GLY A 575 20.22 -31.28 7.49
CA GLY A 575 20.21 -32.73 7.34
C GLY A 575 19.88 -33.55 8.61
N PHE A 576 19.46 -32.91 9.70
CA PHE A 576 19.06 -33.61 10.91
C PHE A 576 17.64 -34.20 10.75
N ARG A 577 17.50 -35.51 11.01
CA ARG A 577 16.21 -36.22 10.91
C ARG A 577 15.30 -35.93 12.11
N ARG A 578 15.87 -35.79 13.27
CA ARG A 578 15.16 -35.50 14.53
C ARG A 578 15.76 -34.26 15.19
N PRO A 579 14.98 -33.41 15.84
CA PRO A 579 15.50 -32.21 16.53
C PRO A 579 16.60 -32.52 17.55
N GLN A 580 16.51 -33.66 18.23
CA GLN A 580 17.49 -34.08 19.24
C GLN A 580 18.87 -34.33 18.64
N ASP A 581 18.96 -34.76 17.38
CA ASP A 581 20.21 -35.11 16.71
C ASP A 581 21.07 -33.86 16.43
N ALA A 582 20.45 -32.68 16.45
CA ALA A 582 21.14 -31.36 16.27
C ALA A 582 21.84 -30.88 17.55
N ILE A 583 21.40 -31.39 18.73
CA ILE A 583 21.94 -30.89 20.01
C ILE A 583 23.38 -31.30 20.20
N GLY A 584 24.23 -30.35 20.62
CA GLY A 584 25.66 -30.54 20.82
C GLY A 584 26.50 -30.53 19.55
N GLN A 585 25.88 -30.36 18.36
CA GLN A 585 26.62 -30.30 17.09
C GLN A 585 27.36 -28.97 16.94
N PRO A 586 28.65 -28.99 16.54
CA PRO A 586 29.42 -27.82 16.29
C PRO A 586 29.02 -27.21 14.95
N VAL A 587 28.81 -25.89 14.92
CA VAL A 587 28.42 -25.12 13.75
C VAL A 587 29.25 -23.86 13.63
N SER A 588 29.30 -23.29 12.45
CA SER A 588 29.92 -22.01 12.25
C SER A 588 28.98 -21.06 11.55
N MET A 589 28.96 -19.81 12.00
CA MET A 589 28.43 -18.71 11.22
C MET A 589 29.57 -18.23 10.31
N GLY A 590 29.44 -18.52 9.03
CA GLY A 590 30.44 -18.20 8.03
C GLY A 590 29.85 -17.33 6.94
N GLY A 591 30.54 -16.26 6.64
CA GLY A 591 30.14 -15.24 5.68
C GLY A 591 29.87 -13.93 6.41
N GLU A 592 30.67 -12.95 6.06
CA GLU A 592 30.55 -11.59 6.56
C GLU A 592 29.12 -11.11 6.37
N SER A 593 28.38 -11.05 7.46
CA SER A 593 27.00 -10.59 7.49
C SER A 593 26.98 -9.08 7.54
N THR A 594 26.20 -8.51 6.70
CA THR A 594 26.16 -7.09 6.38
C THR A 594 25.41 -6.21 7.35
N THR A 595 24.72 -6.78 8.34
CA THR A 595 23.89 -5.97 9.28
C THR A 595 23.95 -6.37 10.74
N SER A 596 24.55 -7.51 11.07
CA SER A 596 24.66 -7.98 12.46
C SER A 596 26.10 -8.37 12.84
N ASP A 597 27.08 -7.62 12.40
CA ASP A 597 28.52 -7.81 12.71
C ASP A 597 28.87 -7.88 14.20
N GLN A 598 27.89 -7.67 15.04
CA GLN A 598 28.07 -7.84 16.47
C GLN A 598 28.04 -9.30 16.92
N VAL A 599 27.47 -10.21 16.11
CA VAL A 599 27.38 -11.64 16.49
C VAL A 599 28.67 -12.41 16.24
N GLY A 600 29.55 -11.96 15.36
CA GLY A 600 30.81 -12.64 15.03
C GLY A 600 32.07 -12.08 15.72
N ARG A 601 31.96 -11.04 16.55
CA ARG A 601 33.11 -10.37 17.20
C ARG A 601 33.67 -11.07 18.43
N GLY A 602 33.07 -12.18 18.87
CA GLY A 602 33.63 -12.98 19.97
C GLY A 602 34.95 -13.68 19.53
N PRO A 603 35.73 -14.12 20.51
CA PRO A 603 37.03 -14.78 20.26
C PRO A 603 36.93 -16.04 19.38
N ASN A 604 35.73 -16.61 19.19
CA ASN A 604 35.47 -17.83 18.43
C ASN A 604 35.03 -17.63 16.96
N LYS A 605 35.08 -16.41 16.42
CA LYS A 605 34.78 -16.09 15.00
C LYS A 605 33.53 -16.82 14.44
N GLY A 606 32.40 -16.75 15.12
CA GLY A 606 31.14 -17.39 14.69
C GLY A 606 31.05 -18.91 14.88
N LYS A 607 32.11 -19.59 15.38
CA LYS A 607 32.04 -21.00 15.76
C LYS A 607 31.26 -21.16 17.08
N GLY A 608 30.36 -22.10 17.14
CA GLY A 608 29.55 -22.36 18.34
C GLY A 608 28.83 -23.71 18.26
N THR A 609 27.89 -23.92 19.15
CA THR A 609 27.21 -25.18 19.33
C THR A 609 25.69 -24.99 19.34
N ILE A 610 24.95 -25.88 18.68
CA ILE A 610 23.48 -25.93 18.77
C ILE A 610 23.14 -26.49 20.16
N VAL A 611 22.43 -25.69 20.98
CA VAL A 611 22.03 -26.11 22.34
C VAL A 611 20.55 -26.34 22.47
N GLY A 612 19.73 -25.89 21.52
CA GLY A 612 18.29 -26.05 21.50
C GLY A 612 17.68 -26.02 20.12
N VAL A 613 16.53 -26.65 20.01
CA VAL A 613 15.68 -26.58 18.82
C VAL A 613 14.30 -26.13 19.28
N ILE A 614 13.78 -25.06 18.66
CA ILE A 614 12.44 -24.54 18.88
C ILE A 614 11.50 -24.96 17.75
N ARG A 615 10.20 -24.97 18.04
CA ARG A 615 9.17 -25.17 17.04
C ARG A 615 9.26 -24.09 15.96
N ASP A 616 8.90 -24.44 14.74
CA ASP A 616 8.79 -23.50 13.64
C ASP A 616 7.82 -22.35 13.96
N PHE A 617 8.16 -21.16 13.54
CA PHE A 617 7.36 -19.94 13.69
C PHE A 617 7.45 -19.08 12.44
N HIS A 618 6.44 -18.23 12.21
CA HIS A 618 6.40 -17.32 11.06
C HIS A 618 7.23 -16.07 11.33
N SER A 619 8.40 -15.99 10.72
CA SER A 619 9.30 -14.82 10.84
C SER A 619 8.98 -13.71 9.83
N ARG A 620 8.26 -14.03 8.77
CA ARG A 620 7.79 -13.15 7.70
C ARG A 620 6.28 -13.23 7.52
N SER A 621 5.75 -12.39 6.62
CA SER A 621 4.34 -12.44 6.26
C SER A 621 3.94 -13.81 5.68
N MET A 622 2.65 -14.14 5.73
CA MET A 622 2.07 -15.39 5.21
C MET A 622 2.19 -15.57 3.68
N HIS A 623 2.77 -14.59 2.99
CA HIS A 623 3.18 -14.70 1.58
C HIS A 623 4.42 -15.59 1.40
N ARG A 624 5.22 -15.76 2.47
CA ARG A 624 6.45 -16.56 2.43
C ARG A 624 6.34 -17.80 3.31
N ALA A 625 7.07 -18.84 2.92
CA ALA A 625 7.21 -20.04 3.75
C ALA A 625 8.02 -19.72 5.01
N ILE A 626 7.88 -20.56 6.05
CA ILE A 626 8.69 -20.47 7.26
C ILE A 626 10.17 -20.60 6.87
N GLU A 627 10.97 -19.62 7.26
CA GLU A 627 12.40 -19.53 6.95
C GLU A 627 13.22 -20.30 8.00
N PRO A 628 14.41 -20.84 7.61
CA PRO A 628 15.40 -21.29 8.57
C PRO A 628 15.78 -20.11 9.48
N ALA A 629 15.83 -20.35 10.79
CA ALA A 629 16.10 -19.29 11.76
C ALA A 629 16.95 -19.79 12.91
N TYR A 630 17.80 -18.91 13.43
CA TYR A 630 18.54 -19.15 14.65
C TYR A 630 18.45 -17.99 15.61
N LEU A 631 18.58 -18.30 16.89
CA LEU A 631 18.65 -17.33 17.97
C LEU A 631 19.98 -17.48 18.69
N THR A 632 20.56 -16.35 19.13
CA THR A 632 21.80 -16.33 19.90
C THR A 632 21.82 -15.15 20.85
N TYR A 633 22.70 -15.21 21.85
CA TYR A 633 22.88 -14.11 22.80
C TYR A 633 23.85 -13.04 22.26
N ASN A 634 23.49 -11.75 22.48
CA ASN A 634 24.41 -10.63 22.46
C ASN A 634 23.87 -9.51 23.33
N ARG A 635 24.78 -8.77 23.97
CA ARG A 635 24.42 -7.62 24.82
C ARG A 635 23.97 -6.40 24.01
N GLN A 636 24.46 -6.26 22.80
CA GLN A 636 24.21 -5.08 21.94
C GLN A 636 22.98 -5.34 21.06
N VAL A 637 21.83 -4.95 21.51
CA VAL A 637 20.56 -5.09 20.78
C VAL A 637 19.70 -3.84 20.97
N PRO A 638 19.05 -3.32 19.91
CA PRO A 638 18.43 -2.00 19.93
C PRO A 638 17.05 -1.94 20.60
N TYR A 639 16.32 -3.06 20.66
CA TYR A 639 14.92 -3.03 21.10
C TYR A 639 14.73 -3.64 22.49
N ILE A 640 13.72 -3.11 23.20
CA ILE A 640 13.17 -3.69 24.42
C ILE A 640 11.72 -4.10 24.15
N GLY A 641 11.42 -5.36 24.43
CA GLY A 641 10.05 -5.90 24.47
C GLY A 641 9.58 -6.08 25.89
N ILE A 642 8.35 -5.67 26.17
CA ILE A 642 7.70 -5.86 27.46
C ILE A 642 6.38 -6.62 27.27
N ARG A 643 6.08 -7.58 28.15
CA ARG A 643 4.77 -8.24 28.21
C ARG A 643 4.01 -7.66 29.41
N LEU A 644 2.81 -7.17 29.15
CA LEU A 644 1.92 -6.68 30.21
C LEU A 644 1.35 -7.83 31.04
N ALA A 645 1.29 -7.61 32.34
CA ALA A 645 0.61 -8.52 33.26
C ALA A 645 -0.91 -8.56 32.96
N PRO A 646 -1.60 -9.67 33.25
CA PRO A 646 -3.03 -9.78 32.96
C PRO A 646 -3.87 -8.63 33.51
N GLU A 647 -3.51 -8.12 34.69
CA GLU A 647 -4.21 -7.02 35.39
C GLU A 647 -3.99 -5.66 34.70
N ALA A 648 -2.90 -5.53 33.91
CA ALA A 648 -2.52 -4.28 33.25
C ALA A 648 -2.98 -4.21 31.78
N ARG A 649 -3.79 -5.14 31.30
CA ARG A 649 -4.26 -5.20 29.89
C ARG A 649 -5.44 -4.28 29.59
N GLN A 650 -6.07 -3.68 30.60
CA GLN A 650 -7.14 -2.71 30.38
C GLN A 650 -6.56 -1.37 29.86
N PRO A 651 -7.24 -0.66 28.94
CA PRO A 651 -6.69 0.57 28.34
C PRO A 651 -6.19 1.61 29.34
N ALA A 652 -6.90 1.80 30.45
CA ALA A 652 -6.49 2.74 31.51
C ALA A 652 -5.20 2.29 32.20
N SER A 653 -5.05 1.00 32.48
CA SER A 653 -3.84 0.43 33.09
C SER A 653 -2.65 0.45 32.14
N VAL A 654 -2.87 0.17 30.85
CA VAL A 654 -1.86 0.31 29.80
C VAL A 654 -1.30 1.73 29.77
N ALA A 655 -2.18 2.75 29.81
CA ALA A 655 -1.76 4.15 29.79
C ALA A 655 -0.85 4.49 30.99
N VAL A 656 -1.14 3.96 32.17
CA VAL A 656 -0.31 4.15 33.39
C VAL A 656 1.05 3.48 33.22
N VAL A 657 1.09 2.24 32.76
CA VAL A 657 2.36 1.52 32.51
C VAL A 657 3.20 2.26 31.47
N ILE A 658 2.61 2.68 30.36
CA ILE A 658 3.32 3.42 29.29
C ILE A 658 3.84 4.77 29.79
N ALA A 659 3.11 5.47 30.65
CA ALA A 659 3.58 6.72 31.23
C ALA A 659 4.83 6.51 32.11
N GLU A 660 4.89 5.43 32.91
CA GLU A 660 6.05 5.09 33.71
C GLU A 660 7.23 4.60 32.84
N VAL A 661 6.98 3.76 31.82
CA VAL A 661 7.98 3.35 30.83
C VAL A 661 8.59 4.59 30.14
N ARG A 662 7.75 5.52 29.68
CA ARG A 662 8.19 6.78 29.06
C ARG A 662 9.08 7.59 29.98
N LYS A 663 8.70 7.70 31.26
CA LYS A 663 9.47 8.45 32.27
C LYS A 663 10.87 7.84 32.45
N LEU A 664 10.97 6.51 32.59
CA LEU A 664 12.25 5.79 32.71
C LEU A 664 13.07 5.93 31.43
N TRP A 665 12.45 5.77 30.26
CA TRP A 665 13.11 5.88 28.96
C TRP A 665 13.69 7.30 28.71
N LYS A 666 12.96 8.35 29.13
CA LYS A 666 13.41 9.75 29.03
C LYS A 666 14.63 10.06 29.92
N THR A 667 14.93 9.25 30.92
CA THR A 667 16.18 9.42 31.72
C THR A 667 17.44 9.09 30.90
N ILE A 668 17.31 8.23 29.89
CA ILE A 668 18.39 7.80 29.01
C ILE A 668 18.37 8.61 27.71
N ASN A 669 17.18 8.87 27.18
CA ASN A 669 16.95 9.58 25.91
C ASN A 669 16.18 10.88 26.14
N PRO A 670 16.77 11.91 26.81
CA PRO A 670 16.04 13.11 27.24
C PRO A 670 15.52 13.94 26.06
N HIS A 671 16.17 13.84 24.90
CA HIS A 671 15.90 14.67 23.72
C HIS A 671 15.00 13.98 22.69
N ASP A 672 14.87 12.66 22.74
CA ASP A 672 14.13 11.89 21.74
C ASP A 672 12.66 11.70 22.13
N ASP A 673 11.79 11.48 21.15
CA ASP A 673 10.39 11.15 21.40
C ASP A 673 10.21 9.65 21.63
N PHE A 674 9.51 9.30 22.70
CA PHE A 674 9.23 7.91 23.03
C PHE A 674 8.15 7.36 22.09
N ALA A 675 8.58 6.54 21.14
CA ALA A 675 7.71 5.78 20.24
C ALA A 675 7.64 4.31 20.71
N TRP A 676 6.46 3.73 20.67
CA TRP A 676 6.21 2.34 21.03
C TRP A 676 5.04 1.80 20.21
N THR A 677 5.03 0.49 19.98
CA THR A 677 3.97 -0.21 19.25
C THR A 677 3.56 -1.49 19.96
N PHE A 678 2.30 -1.89 19.79
CA PHE A 678 1.93 -3.27 20.11
C PHE A 678 2.42 -4.21 19.01
N LEU A 679 2.84 -5.40 19.39
CA LEU A 679 3.27 -6.43 18.44
C LEU A 679 2.13 -6.82 17.48
N ASP A 680 0.87 -6.79 17.94
CA ASP A 680 -0.30 -7.03 17.09
C ASP A 680 -0.45 -5.96 16.00
N ASP A 681 -0.14 -4.69 16.33
CA ASP A 681 -0.18 -3.58 15.37
C ASP A 681 0.96 -3.73 14.35
N ASP A 682 2.19 -4.05 14.79
CA ASP A 682 3.32 -4.33 13.89
C ASP A 682 3.00 -5.48 12.91
N ILE A 683 2.35 -6.54 13.40
CA ILE A 683 1.90 -7.66 12.56
C ILE A 683 0.81 -7.21 11.59
N ALA A 684 -0.16 -6.40 12.05
CA ALA A 684 -1.22 -5.87 11.21
C ALA A 684 -0.66 -4.97 10.10
N ASP A 685 0.40 -4.22 10.39
CA ASP A 685 1.08 -3.34 9.43
C ASP A 685 1.74 -4.12 8.28
N LEU A 686 2.17 -5.37 8.50
CA LEU A 686 2.66 -6.23 7.42
C LEU A 686 1.58 -6.56 6.36
N TYR A 687 0.30 -6.37 6.71
CA TYR A 687 -0.86 -6.65 5.86
C TYR A 687 -1.66 -5.37 5.52
N GLN A 688 -1.02 -4.19 5.61
CA GLN A 688 -1.69 -2.92 5.29
C GLN A 688 -2.25 -2.86 3.86
N GLN A 689 -1.55 -3.48 2.91
CA GLN A 689 -2.01 -3.52 1.52
C GLN A 689 -3.32 -4.31 1.39
N GLU A 690 -3.41 -5.49 2.03
CA GLU A 690 -4.61 -6.32 2.05
C GLU A 690 -5.75 -5.66 2.83
N GLN A 691 -5.44 -4.97 3.93
CA GLN A 691 -6.43 -4.20 4.69
C GLN A 691 -7.00 -3.06 3.84
N ARG A 692 -6.16 -2.32 3.12
CA ARG A 692 -6.59 -1.27 2.17
C ARG A 692 -7.43 -1.85 1.05
N LEU A 693 -6.98 -2.95 0.42
CA LEU A 693 -7.75 -3.66 -0.61
C LEU A 693 -9.11 -4.13 -0.08
N SER A 694 -9.17 -4.73 1.12
CA SER A 694 -10.41 -5.15 1.78
C SER A 694 -11.36 -3.97 2.01
N GLY A 695 -10.85 -2.83 2.49
CA GLY A 695 -11.63 -1.60 2.70
C GLY A 695 -12.20 -1.03 1.41
N LEU A 696 -11.39 -0.97 0.35
CA LEU A 696 -11.81 -0.49 -0.96
C LEU A 696 -12.82 -1.42 -1.63
N LEU A 697 -12.64 -2.74 -1.55
CA LEU A 697 -13.61 -3.73 -2.03
C LEU A 697 -14.93 -3.65 -1.26
N ARG A 698 -14.89 -3.46 0.07
CA ARG A 698 -16.08 -3.26 0.90
C ARG A 698 -16.84 -2.00 0.47
N SER A 699 -16.13 -0.91 0.24
CA SER A 699 -16.74 0.33 -0.26
C SER A 699 -17.35 0.14 -1.65
N ALA A 700 -16.65 -0.52 -2.57
CA ALA A 700 -17.15 -0.85 -3.90
C ALA A 700 -18.38 -1.75 -3.86
N MET A 701 -18.39 -2.75 -2.97
CA MET A 701 -19.55 -3.63 -2.72
C MET A 701 -20.78 -2.84 -2.26
N ILE A 702 -20.62 -1.96 -1.27
CA ILE A 702 -21.71 -1.13 -0.76
C ILE A 702 -22.28 -0.24 -1.87
N ILE A 703 -21.41 0.41 -2.66
CA ILE A 703 -21.78 1.26 -3.78
C ILE A 703 -22.54 0.44 -4.84
N ALA A 704 -22.00 -0.72 -5.22
CA ALA A 704 -22.63 -1.60 -6.21
C ALA A 704 -24.02 -2.08 -5.77
N ILE A 705 -24.17 -2.47 -4.50
CA ILE A 705 -25.47 -2.84 -3.94
C ILE A 705 -26.43 -1.64 -3.95
N ALA A 706 -25.99 -0.47 -3.50
CA ALA A 706 -26.81 0.75 -3.46
C ALA A 706 -27.31 1.13 -4.86
N ILE A 707 -26.43 1.17 -5.88
CA ILE A 707 -26.80 1.47 -7.26
C ILE A 707 -27.77 0.41 -7.81
N SER A 708 -27.51 -0.88 -7.50
CA SER A 708 -28.36 -1.98 -7.96
C SER A 708 -29.76 -1.94 -7.32
N CYS A 709 -29.85 -1.63 -6.04
CA CYS A 709 -31.13 -1.44 -5.34
C CYS A 709 -31.90 -0.24 -5.90
N MET A 710 -31.23 0.90 -6.13
CA MET A 710 -31.85 2.08 -6.75
C MET A 710 -32.42 1.75 -8.15
N GLY A 711 -31.66 0.97 -8.94
CA GLY A 711 -32.10 0.51 -10.27
C GLY A 711 -33.32 -0.38 -10.22
N LEU A 712 -33.31 -1.37 -9.33
CA LEU A 712 -34.46 -2.27 -9.14
C LEU A 712 -35.69 -1.54 -8.62
N LEU A 713 -35.53 -0.66 -7.63
CA LEU A 713 -36.62 0.14 -7.08
C LEU A 713 -37.27 0.98 -8.17
N GLY A 714 -36.51 1.66 -9.01
CA GLY A 714 -37.03 2.46 -10.10
C GLY A 714 -37.76 1.63 -11.15
N LEU A 715 -37.23 0.45 -11.50
CA LEU A 715 -37.88 -0.48 -12.44
C LEU A 715 -39.13 -1.13 -11.84
N ALA A 716 -39.12 -1.51 -10.56
CA ALA A 716 -40.25 -2.09 -9.87
C ALA A 716 -41.40 -1.09 -9.76
N THR A 717 -41.13 0.16 -9.39
CA THR A 717 -42.11 1.25 -9.34
C THR A 717 -42.73 1.46 -10.73
N PHE A 718 -41.91 1.52 -11.77
CA PHE A 718 -42.42 1.64 -13.14
C PHE A 718 -43.27 0.44 -13.59
N ALA A 719 -42.85 -0.80 -13.28
CA ALA A 719 -43.61 -2.00 -13.60
C ALA A 719 -44.98 -2.05 -12.88
N ALA A 720 -45.01 -1.59 -11.63
CA ALA A 720 -46.22 -1.47 -10.84
C ALA A 720 -47.20 -0.43 -11.45
N GLU A 721 -46.70 0.76 -11.85
CA GLU A 721 -47.48 1.80 -12.54
C GLU A 721 -48.08 1.27 -13.85
N GLN A 722 -47.30 0.54 -14.66
CA GLN A 722 -47.79 -0.04 -15.89
C GLN A 722 -48.88 -1.08 -15.72
N ARG A 723 -48.80 -1.87 -14.63
CA ARG A 723 -49.76 -2.94 -14.34
C ARG A 723 -50.88 -2.51 -13.39
N GLN A 724 -51.02 -1.22 -13.10
CA GLN A 724 -51.99 -0.69 -12.10
C GLN A 724 -53.42 -1.16 -12.37
N LYS A 725 -53.85 -1.15 -13.65
CA LYS A 725 -55.19 -1.66 -14.04
C LYS A 725 -55.35 -3.17 -13.76
N GLU A 726 -54.35 -3.98 -14.10
CA GLU A 726 -54.32 -5.42 -13.86
C GLU A 726 -54.34 -5.74 -12.37
N ILE A 727 -53.52 -5.02 -11.59
CA ILE A 727 -53.44 -5.14 -10.15
C ILE A 727 -54.80 -4.79 -9.50
N SER A 728 -55.40 -3.68 -9.94
CA SER A 728 -56.69 -3.23 -9.43
C SER A 728 -57.81 -4.24 -9.72
N ILE A 729 -57.89 -4.78 -10.94
CA ILE A 729 -58.86 -5.83 -11.32
C ILE A 729 -58.67 -7.07 -10.45
N ARG A 730 -57.44 -7.54 -10.30
CA ARG A 730 -57.16 -8.75 -9.49
C ARG A 730 -57.47 -8.52 -8.01
N LYS A 731 -57.21 -7.32 -7.49
CA LYS A 731 -57.52 -6.96 -6.10
C LYS A 731 -59.05 -6.95 -5.87
N VAL A 732 -59.81 -6.42 -6.83
CA VAL A 732 -61.29 -6.44 -6.78
C VAL A 732 -61.82 -7.87 -6.88
N LEU A 733 -61.15 -8.75 -7.63
CA LEU A 733 -61.48 -10.18 -7.75
C LEU A 733 -61.01 -11.02 -6.54
N GLY A 734 -60.50 -10.39 -5.45
CA GLY A 734 -60.14 -11.06 -4.20
C GLY A 734 -58.74 -11.70 -4.17
N ALA A 735 -57.85 -11.35 -5.11
CA ALA A 735 -56.49 -11.89 -5.07
C ALA A 735 -55.74 -11.41 -3.82
N PRO A 736 -55.12 -12.31 -3.04
CA PRO A 736 -54.33 -11.92 -1.86
C PRO A 736 -53.09 -11.14 -2.27
N VAL A 737 -52.70 -10.18 -1.44
CA VAL A 737 -51.53 -9.29 -1.66
C VAL A 737 -50.24 -10.09 -1.99
N LEU A 738 -50.05 -11.22 -1.31
CA LEU A 738 -48.91 -12.11 -1.52
C LEU A 738 -48.80 -12.68 -2.95
N ARG A 739 -49.97 -12.95 -3.61
CA ARG A 739 -50.00 -13.43 -5.02
C ARG A 739 -49.58 -12.33 -5.99
N ILE A 740 -50.00 -11.07 -5.74
CA ILE A 740 -49.62 -9.91 -6.53
C ILE A 740 -48.13 -9.64 -6.33
N PHE A 741 -47.66 -9.67 -5.08
CA PHE A 741 -46.23 -9.55 -4.72
C PHE A 741 -45.38 -10.59 -5.46
N ARG A 742 -45.70 -11.88 -5.35
CA ARG A 742 -44.97 -12.97 -6.02
C ARG A 742 -44.92 -12.80 -7.54
N MET A 743 -45.96 -12.29 -8.16
CA MET A 743 -45.99 -12.02 -9.60
C MET A 743 -45.04 -10.89 -10.01
N LEU A 744 -44.98 -9.83 -9.21
CA LEU A 744 -44.10 -8.69 -9.50
C LEU A 744 -42.62 -9.05 -9.25
N THR A 745 -42.33 -9.75 -8.14
CA THR A 745 -40.94 -10.10 -7.76
C THR A 745 -40.32 -11.18 -8.64
N ALA A 746 -41.14 -12.15 -9.18
CA ALA A 746 -40.63 -13.23 -10.01
C ALA A 746 -39.90 -12.73 -11.28
N ASP A 747 -40.37 -11.63 -11.88
CA ASP A 747 -39.77 -11.02 -13.09
C ASP A 747 -38.34 -10.49 -12.82
N PHE A 748 -37.98 -10.19 -11.56
CA PHE A 748 -36.67 -9.66 -11.15
C PHE A 748 -35.76 -10.72 -10.52
N LEU A 749 -36.33 -11.75 -9.85
CA LEU A 749 -35.55 -12.79 -9.18
C LEU A 749 -34.81 -13.71 -10.16
N TRP A 750 -35.42 -14.05 -11.31
CA TRP A 750 -34.82 -14.92 -12.31
C TRP A 750 -33.51 -14.33 -12.90
N PRO A 751 -33.46 -13.04 -13.31
CA PRO A 751 -32.19 -12.43 -13.73
C PRO A 751 -31.10 -12.44 -12.65
N VAL A 752 -31.46 -12.28 -11.37
CA VAL A 752 -30.51 -12.34 -10.26
C VAL A 752 -29.95 -13.76 -10.08
N ALA A 753 -30.79 -14.78 -10.19
CA ALA A 753 -30.36 -16.17 -10.15
C ALA A 753 -29.40 -16.51 -11.32
N LEU A 754 -29.72 -16.04 -12.53
CA LEU A 754 -28.83 -16.21 -13.69
C LEU A 754 -27.52 -15.47 -13.51
N ALA A 755 -27.55 -14.25 -12.94
CA ALA A 755 -26.35 -13.48 -12.62
C ALA A 755 -25.43 -14.23 -11.64
N PHE A 756 -26.00 -14.93 -10.65
CA PHE A 756 -25.24 -15.75 -9.73
C PHE A 756 -24.51 -16.92 -10.42
N ILE A 757 -25.17 -17.61 -11.34
CA ILE A 757 -24.57 -18.71 -12.10
C ILE A 757 -23.35 -18.25 -12.91
N ILE A 758 -23.37 -16.99 -13.39
CA ILE A 758 -22.25 -16.38 -14.12
C ILE A 758 -21.18 -15.84 -13.16
N ALA A 759 -21.61 -15.14 -12.09
CA ALA A 759 -20.68 -14.46 -11.17
C ALA A 759 -19.85 -15.44 -10.34
N ALA A 760 -20.42 -16.57 -9.90
CA ALA A 760 -19.73 -17.49 -9.01
C ALA A 760 -18.46 -18.10 -9.63
N PRO A 761 -18.46 -18.66 -10.86
CA PRO A 761 -17.23 -19.19 -11.48
C PRO A 761 -16.22 -18.09 -11.83
N VAL A 762 -16.70 -16.92 -12.26
CA VAL A 762 -15.81 -15.78 -12.57
C VAL A 762 -15.10 -15.27 -11.29
N ALA A 763 -15.85 -15.08 -10.20
CA ALA A 763 -15.29 -14.69 -8.91
C ALA A 763 -14.31 -15.74 -8.39
N TRP A 764 -14.64 -17.04 -8.49
CA TRP A 764 -13.76 -18.12 -8.11
C TRP A 764 -12.43 -18.06 -8.86
N TYR A 765 -12.46 -17.86 -10.17
CA TYR A 765 -11.25 -17.80 -11.01
C TYR A 765 -10.32 -16.66 -10.59
N PHE A 766 -10.84 -15.45 -10.46
CA PHE A 766 -10.03 -14.29 -10.07
C PHE A 766 -9.53 -14.39 -8.62
N MET A 767 -10.39 -14.80 -7.70
CA MET A 767 -10.02 -14.91 -6.30
C MET A 767 -9.10 -16.09 -6.02
N HIS A 768 -9.21 -17.18 -6.78
CA HIS A 768 -8.25 -18.28 -6.70
C HIS A 768 -6.86 -17.82 -7.13
N GLY A 769 -6.74 -17.06 -8.23
CA GLY A 769 -5.48 -16.47 -8.66
C GLY A 769 -4.88 -15.52 -7.62
N TRP A 770 -5.68 -14.67 -7.01
CA TRP A 770 -5.22 -13.76 -5.95
C TRP A 770 -4.72 -14.53 -4.71
N LEU A 771 -5.43 -15.57 -4.29
CA LEU A 771 -5.03 -16.40 -3.16
C LEU A 771 -3.72 -17.18 -3.42
N GLN A 772 -3.34 -17.42 -4.66
CA GLN A 772 -2.04 -18.06 -4.98
C GLN A 772 -0.84 -17.20 -4.59
N GLY A 773 -1.00 -15.89 -4.42
CA GLY A 773 0.02 -15.00 -3.86
C GLY A 773 0.37 -15.29 -2.39
N PHE A 774 -0.44 -16.10 -1.68
CA PHE A 774 -0.17 -16.53 -0.31
C PHE A 774 0.31 -17.98 -0.28
N VAL A 775 1.40 -18.24 0.43
CA VAL A 775 1.81 -19.62 0.74
C VAL A 775 0.81 -20.25 1.71
N TYR A 776 0.40 -19.47 2.74
CA TYR A 776 -0.60 -19.89 3.73
C TYR A 776 -1.92 -19.20 3.44
N ARG A 777 -2.91 -19.96 2.99
CA ARG A 777 -4.19 -19.47 2.50
C ARG A 777 -5.38 -20.12 3.20
N ALA A 778 -6.42 -19.31 3.42
CA ALA A 778 -7.69 -19.79 3.94
C ALA A 778 -8.39 -20.69 2.90
N THR A 779 -8.98 -21.77 3.36
CA THR A 779 -9.87 -22.59 2.51
C THR A 779 -11.13 -21.81 2.17
N VAL A 780 -11.54 -21.85 0.91
CA VAL A 780 -12.78 -21.20 0.44
C VAL A 780 -13.85 -22.28 0.22
N PRO A 781 -14.70 -22.54 1.21
CA PRO A 781 -15.75 -23.55 1.08
C PRO A 781 -16.89 -23.08 0.18
N TRP A 782 -17.47 -23.99 -0.59
CA TRP A 782 -18.49 -23.72 -1.59
C TRP A 782 -19.78 -23.06 -1.03
N TRP A 783 -20.09 -23.29 0.25
CA TRP A 783 -21.25 -22.68 0.87
C TRP A 783 -21.19 -21.14 0.91
N ILE A 784 -19.98 -20.53 0.90
CA ILE A 784 -19.82 -19.06 0.84
C ILE A 784 -20.50 -18.49 -0.41
N PHE A 785 -20.30 -19.15 -1.56
CA PHE A 785 -20.94 -18.73 -2.80
C PHE A 785 -22.46 -18.82 -2.67
N GLY A 786 -22.98 -19.92 -2.11
CA GLY A 786 -24.41 -20.09 -1.84
C GLY A 786 -25.00 -18.99 -0.94
N CYS A 787 -24.29 -18.66 0.15
CA CYS A 787 -24.70 -17.57 1.04
C CYS A 787 -24.72 -16.20 0.35
N CYS A 788 -23.70 -15.90 -0.48
CA CYS A 788 -23.63 -14.64 -1.24
C CYS A 788 -24.79 -14.56 -2.26
N GLY A 789 -25.10 -15.66 -2.96
CA GLY A 789 -26.23 -15.73 -3.88
C GLY A 789 -27.56 -15.54 -3.18
N LEU A 790 -27.76 -16.20 -2.03
CA LEU A 790 -28.96 -16.04 -1.22
C LEU A 790 -29.11 -14.61 -0.70
N ALA A 791 -28.03 -14.00 -0.21
CA ALA A 791 -28.02 -12.61 0.24
C ALA A 791 -28.44 -11.64 -0.87
N ALA A 792 -27.93 -11.83 -2.09
CA ALA A 792 -28.32 -11.01 -3.24
C ALA A 792 -29.81 -11.19 -3.61
N LEU A 793 -30.34 -12.41 -3.54
CA LEU A 793 -31.77 -12.66 -3.75
C LEU A 793 -32.65 -12.00 -2.68
N VAL A 794 -32.20 -12.05 -1.41
CA VAL A 794 -32.93 -11.39 -0.29
C VAL A 794 -32.90 -9.87 -0.48
N ILE A 795 -31.77 -9.28 -0.83
CA ILE A 795 -31.63 -7.84 -1.09
C ILE A 795 -32.56 -7.43 -2.26
N ALA A 796 -32.54 -8.20 -3.36
CA ALA A 796 -33.41 -7.92 -4.50
C ALA A 796 -34.90 -8.02 -4.11
N MET A 797 -35.28 -9.02 -3.32
CA MET A 797 -36.64 -9.21 -2.82
C MET A 797 -37.13 -8.07 -1.92
N LEU A 798 -36.25 -7.62 -0.98
CA LEU A 798 -36.54 -6.48 -0.09
C LEU A 798 -36.65 -5.16 -0.84
N THR A 799 -35.92 -5.02 -1.95
CA THR A 799 -35.89 -3.78 -2.76
C THR A 799 -37.17 -3.66 -3.62
N VAL A 800 -37.71 -4.78 -4.09
CA VAL A 800 -38.92 -4.81 -4.98
C VAL A 800 -40.20 -4.81 -4.17
N GLY A 801 -40.18 -5.34 -2.95
CA GLY A 801 -41.36 -5.45 -2.04
C GLY A 801 -41.56 -4.26 -1.19
#